data_0d63ba57bb19618692803f03107f4d01
#
_entry.id   0d63ba57bb19618692803f03107f4d01
#
_cell.length_a   1.000
_cell.length_b   1.000
_cell.length_c   1.000
_cell.angle_alpha   90.00
_cell.angle_beta   90.00
_cell.angle_gamma   90.00
#
_symmetry.space_group_name_H-M   'P 1'
#
loop_
_entity.id
_entity.type
_entity.pdbx_description
1 polymer ?
#
loop_
_entity_poly.entity_id
_entity_poly.type
_entity_poly.pdbx_seq_one_letter_code
_entity_poly.pdbx_strand_id
1 'polypeptide(L)'
;MGGKCRITPKKFLVLLLEMLTISVAAAQSNRQRISLDDVVILVGSGEPSYIQYAAKDLGTYLTEISGKPVRVSPVAGVGKNAKSIVIVGKTMAQTKEIDLPLVGDLGDEGSVIRSFDQAGTHVIVIAGLSPHGTNAGIATFMQMIQADGKYPYVGGPLDLRSKPSFSVRGIHLNGWPLKYPYAFRSWKEEDWKHFVDIAWAERINLLFLWPFMEIIPVPLSAEDEAYLQEVQRVVDYAQKQRGMEVWIMQSANRVAVSDCGSKDPRFRIYWVPRDCQEDMNPADPKQFDNILKHLEALYKIVNNADGFTFIDSDPGGWPGSPLSDQTKIFNGARKLLDRYNVHGDKTKLIDWMWLGWGRHSTGEESGKLAVALMQETIRNFKGNLAEPWELISGMSPYLESAKKESVLGKTIYLHYGAIEEEPAFPATNLGLEPMQEVFDTASRYPEIKGIMGNNELMSLQFPRTFYFFSRAWNGEYKTRQQPEMLLDLAEQLYPDHKQLIADSYRLLRESDPGKIGRILAELAKIVQTGDAGRPGAIGRYLFPDRLTVIHNLQQQLEIRLARQRLINGMQGKPNIDESAQLVENYFDKLLAWNEETGWSKMIDITIWRTPIYENGKDLFKAMTELKKVIAHGNSYTSYTQTQEFFDGISERLLQKYGRDSVMIGCIDPFELSLIQGW
;
A
#
# COMPACT_ATOMS: atom_id res chain seq x y z
N MET A 1 17.06 36.89 -61.02
CA MET A 1 17.73 36.07 -60.00
C MET A 1 16.67 35.43 -59.15
N GLY A 2 16.35 34.20 -59.41
CA GLY A 2 15.32 33.45 -58.69
C GLY A 2 15.96 32.38 -57.84
N GLY A 3 16.10 32.64 -56.54
CA GLY A 3 16.61 31.68 -55.58
C GLY A 3 15.49 30.69 -55.17
N LYS A 4 15.56 29.46 -55.68
CA LYS A 4 14.71 28.36 -55.23
C LYS A 4 15.19 27.89 -53.84
N CYS A 5 14.41 28.20 -52.81
CA CYS A 5 14.63 27.66 -51.44
C CYS A 5 14.32 26.14 -51.45
N ARG A 6 15.36 25.30 -51.47
CA ARG A 6 15.22 23.83 -51.35
C ARG A 6 15.18 23.48 -49.85
N ILE A 7 13.99 23.14 -49.35
CA ILE A 7 13.84 22.55 -48.02
C ILE A 7 14.40 21.11 -48.09
N THR A 8 15.39 20.81 -47.25
CA THR A 8 15.95 19.45 -47.19
C THR A 8 14.95 18.48 -46.59
N PRO A 9 14.92 17.19 -46.99
CA PRO A 9 13.99 16.20 -46.48
C PRO A 9 13.98 16.08 -44.97
N LYS A 10 15.13 16.31 -44.31
CA LYS A 10 15.22 16.34 -42.83
C LYS A 10 14.45 17.50 -42.21
N LYS A 11 14.49 18.69 -42.77
CA LYS A 11 13.73 19.86 -42.27
C LYS A 11 12.24 19.70 -42.51
N PHE A 12 11.84 19.04 -43.58
CA PHE A 12 10.44 18.73 -43.86
C PHE A 12 9.88 17.70 -42.87
N LEU A 13 10.66 16.67 -42.49
CA LEU A 13 10.29 15.66 -41.52
C LEU A 13 10.14 16.24 -40.10
N VAL A 14 11.02 17.15 -39.68
CA VAL A 14 10.94 17.85 -38.40
C VAL A 14 9.69 18.75 -38.35
N LEU A 15 9.41 19.52 -39.39
CA LEU A 15 8.20 20.34 -39.49
C LEU A 15 6.92 19.49 -39.51
N LEU A 16 6.93 18.32 -40.12
CA LEU A 16 5.81 17.39 -40.13
C LEU A 16 5.60 16.79 -38.73
N LEU A 17 6.67 16.43 -37.99
CA LEU A 17 6.61 15.97 -36.61
C LEU A 17 6.09 17.08 -35.67
N GLU A 18 6.58 18.32 -35.83
CA GLU A 18 6.11 19.46 -35.05
C GLU A 18 4.62 19.77 -35.33
N MET A 19 4.18 19.71 -36.60
CA MET A 19 2.75 19.86 -36.95
C MET A 19 1.91 18.71 -36.44
N LEU A 20 2.41 17.47 -36.40
CA LEU A 20 1.71 16.32 -35.81
C LEU A 20 1.62 16.47 -34.29
N THR A 21 2.68 16.89 -33.62
CA THR A 21 2.65 17.14 -32.15
C THR A 21 1.72 18.31 -31.81
N ILE A 22 1.72 19.39 -32.58
CA ILE A 22 0.78 20.50 -32.43
C ILE A 22 -0.67 20.06 -32.73
N SER A 23 -0.88 19.21 -33.72
CA SER A 23 -2.22 18.67 -34.05
C SER A 23 -2.74 17.70 -32.98
N VAL A 24 -1.87 16.90 -32.37
CA VAL A 24 -2.22 16.01 -31.25
C VAL A 24 -2.49 16.81 -29.99
N ALA A 25 -1.68 17.85 -29.69
CA ALA A 25 -1.91 18.76 -28.58
C ALA A 25 -3.20 19.59 -28.79
N ALA A 26 -3.48 20.06 -30.01
CA ALA A 26 -4.71 20.77 -30.34
C ALA A 26 -5.96 19.85 -30.31
N ALA A 27 -5.82 18.59 -30.69
CA ALA A 27 -6.89 17.59 -30.57
C ALA A 27 -7.18 17.22 -29.09
N GLN A 28 -6.18 17.28 -28.21
CA GLN A 28 -6.39 17.15 -26.76
C GLN A 28 -7.03 18.40 -26.14
N SER A 29 -6.80 19.60 -26.70
CA SER A 29 -7.37 20.85 -26.16
C SER A 29 -8.85 21.07 -26.50
N ASN A 30 -9.44 20.29 -27.40
CA ASN A 30 -10.83 20.43 -27.85
C ASN A 30 -11.79 19.42 -27.21
N ARG A 31 -11.41 18.72 -26.13
CA ARG A 31 -12.37 17.95 -25.33
C ARG A 31 -13.30 18.94 -24.63
N GLN A 32 -14.60 18.83 -24.89
CA GLN A 32 -15.61 19.62 -24.19
C GLN A 32 -15.44 19.40 -22.68
N ARG A 33 -15.33 20.49 -21.91
CA ARG A 33 -15.26 20.43 -20.43
C ARG A 33 -16.67 20.50 -19.87
N ILE A 34 -17.01 19.58 -18.98
CA ILE A 34 -18.25 19.64 -18.21
C ILE A 34 -17.90 20.31 -16.88
N SER A 35 -18.41 21.52 -16.67
CA SER A 35 -18.17 22.29 -15.44
C SER A 35 -18.87 21.66 -14.25
N LEU A 36 -18.18 21.59 -13.11
CA LEU A 36 -18.74 21.17 -11.82
C LEU A 36 -18.79 22.32 -10.81
N ASP A 37 -18.62 23.58 -11.26
CA ASP A 37 -18.61 24.76 -10.37
C ASP A 37 -19.97 25.07 -9.70
N ASP A 38 -21.06 24.71 -10.36
CA ASP A 38 -22.43 24.85 -9.83
C ASP A 38 -23.15 23.51 -9.98
N VAL A 39 -22.72 22.56 -9.14
CA VAL A 39 -23.18 21.17 -9.20
C VAL A 39 -24.04 20.80 -8.01
N VAL A 40 -25.06 19.98 -8.26
CA VAL A 40 -25.86 19.30 -7.23
C VAL A 40 -25.68 17.80 -7.38
N ILE A 41 -25.44 17.12 -6.27
CA ILE A 41 -25.34 15.66 -6.23
C ILE A 41 -26.65 15.09 -5.71
N LEU A 42 -27.24 14.18 -6.47
CA LEU A 42 -28.48 13.47 -6.13
C LEU A 42 -28.13 12.01 -5.80
N VAL A 43 -28.47 11.56 -4.60
CA VAL A 43 -28.29 10.18 -4.13
C VAL A 43 -29.58 9.68 -3.47
N GLY A 44 -30.03 8.47 -3.77
CA GLY A 44 -31.27 7.94 -3.20
C GLY A 44 -31.15 7.68 -1.68
N SER A 45 -32.18 8.04 -0.92
CA SER A 45 -32.22 7.74 0.53
C SER A 45 -32.24 6.23 0.85
N GLY A 46 -32.62 5.40 -0.11
CA GLY A 46 -32.59 3.93 0.01
C GLY A 46 -31.26 3.30 -0.38
N GLU A 47 -30.28 4.07 -0.83
CA GLU A 47 -28.93 3.54 -1.09
C GLU A 47 -28.24 3.17 0.24
N PRO A 48 -27.36 2.15 0.26
CA PRO A 48 -26.58 1.81 1.44
C PRO A 48 -25.80 2.99 2.03
N SER A 49 -25.51 2.94 3.33
CA SER A 49 -24.82 4.02 4.06
C SER A 49 -23.50 4.43 3.40
N TYR A 50 -22.71 3.48 2.90
CA TYR A 50 -21.43 3.75 2.26
C TYR A 50 -21.58 4.49 0.90
N ILE A 51 -22.69 4.30 0.17
CA ILE A 51 -22.98 5.08 -1.06
C ILE A 51 -23.35 6.51 -0.70
N GLN A 52 -24.18 6.68 0.34
CA GLN A 52 -24.54 8.02 0.82
C GLN A 52 -23.31 8.76 1.35
N TYR A 53 -22.43 8.05 2.05
CA TYR A 53 -21.17 8.61 2.55
C TYR A 53 -20.24 9.00 1.39
N ALA A 54 -20.04 8.12 0.40
CA ALA A 54 -19.22 8.40 -0.77
C ALA A 54 -19.76 9.58 -1.61
N ALA A 55 -21.09 9.70 -1.77
CA ALA A 55 -21.70 10.85 -2.45
C ALA A 55 -21.48 12.16 -1.67
N LYS A 56 -21.58 12.12 -0.33
CA LYS A 56 -21.26 13.25 0.53
C LYS A 56 -19.78 13.63 0.44
N ASP A 57 -18.92 12.65 0.39
CA ASP A 57 -17.48 12.83 0.28
C ASP A 57 -17.08 13.45 -1.08
N LEU A 58 -17.70 13.02 -2.18
CA LEU A 58 -17.59 13.70 -3.48
C LEU A 58 -18.00 15.17 -3.38
N GLY A 59 -19.11 15.47 -2.67
CA GLY A 59 -19.55 16.85 -2.44
C GLY A 59 -18.54 17.68 -1.63
N THR A 60 -17.93 17.06 -0.61
CA THR A 60 -16.85 17.68 0.19
C THR A 60 -15.62 17.95 -0.68
N TYR A 61 -15.20 16.99 -1.50
CA TYR A 61 -14.06 17.15 -2.41
C TYR A 61 -14.26 18.31 -3.40
N LEU A 62 -15.44 18.40 -4.00
CA LEU A 62 -15.77 19.52 -4.89
C LEU A 62 -15.84 20.87 -4.14
N THR A 63 -16.28 20.86 -2.87
CA THR A 63 -16.27 22.04 -2.00
C THR A 63 -14.82 22.48 -1.69
N GLU A 64 -13.92 21.54 -1.41
CA GLU A 64 -12.50 21.83 -1.16
C GLU A 64 -11.82 22.47 -2.39
N ILE A 65 -12.17 22.02 -3.59
CA ILE A 65 -11.64 22.59 -4.84
C ILE A 65 -12.22 23.97 -5.11
N SER A 66 -13.55 24.11 -5.04
CA SER A 66 -14.25 25.33 -5.49
C SER A 66 -14.33 26.43 -4.43
N GLY A 67 -14.18 26.08 -3.15
CA GLY A 67 -14.47 26.96 -2.02
C GLY A 67 -15.97 27.25 -1.83
N LYS A 68 -16.87 26.57 -2.58
CA LYS A 68 -18.33 26.73 -2.53
C LYS A 68 -18.98 25.46 -2.01
N PRO A 69 -19.91 25.54 -1.04
CA PRO A 69 -20.63 24.35 -0.55
C PRO A 69 -21.39 23.64 -1.67
N VAL A 70 -21.12 22.37 -1.87
CA VAL A 70 -21.82 21.50 -2.82
C VAL A 70 -22.97 20.81 -2.12
N ARG A 71 -24.16 20.93 -2.71
CA ARG A 71 -25.37 20.32 -2.16
C ARG A 71 -25.48 18.85 -2.54
N VAL A 72 -25.61 18.00 -1.53
CA VAL A 72 -25.95 16.58 -1.70
C VAL A 72 -27.38 16.35 -1.19
N SER A 73 -28.24 15.75 -1.99
CA SER A 73 -29.67 15.65 -1.67
C SER A 73 -30.30 14.34 -2.13
N PRO A 74 -31.20 13.74 -1.33
CA PRO A 74 -32.01 12.61 -1.76
C PRO A 74 -33.23 13.03 -2.59
N VAL A 75 -33.52 14.32 -2.71
CA VAL A 75 -34.75 14.82 -3.32
C VAL A 75 -34.54 15.12 -4.80
N ALA A 76 -35.21 14.38 -5.65
CA ALA A 76 -35.11 14.50 -7.10
C ALA A 76 -35.52 15.87 -7.69
N GLY A 77 -36.29 16.67 -6.97
CA GLY A 77 -36.74 18.00 -7.40
C GLY A 77 -35.73 19.14 -7.14
N VAL A 78 -34.65 18.85 -6.42
CA VAL A 78 -33.58 19.81 -6.12
C VAL A 78 -32.62 19.89 -7.30
N GLY A 79 -32.17 21.10 -7.65
CA GLY A 79 -31.21 21.30 -8.74
C GLY A 79 -31.80 21.79 -10.05
N LYS A 80 -33.06 22.21 -10.10
CA LYS A 80 -33.71 22.76 -11.33
C LYS A 80 -32.94 23.92 -11.97
N ASN A 81 -32.15 24.66 -11.19
CA ASN A 81 -31.34 25.79 -11.64
C ASN A 81 -29.83 25.51 -11.63
N ALA A 82 -29.39 24.27 -11.29
CA ALA A 82 -27.98 23.92 -11.29
C ALA A 82 -27.46 23.76 -12.74
N LYS A 83 -26.23 24.19 -12.98
CA LYS A 83 -25.60 24.01 -14.30
C LYS A 83 -25.24 22.55 -14.55
N SER A 84 -24.93 21.82 -13.49
CA SER A 84 -24.59 20.40 -13.56
C SER A 84 -25.28 19.62 -12.45
N ILE A 85 -25.67 18.39 -12.76
CA ILE A 85 -26.24 17.44 -11.79
C ILE A 85 -25.45 16.15 -11.87
N VAL A 86 -24.98 15.65 -10.72
CA VAL A 86 -24.41 14.29 -10.60
C VAL A 86 -25.45 13.40 -9.93
N ILE A 87 -25.87 12.38 -10.62
CA ILE A 87 -26.84 11.38 -10.15
C ILE A 87 -26.05 10.13 -9.73
N VAL A 88 -26.21 9.74 -8.47
CA VAL A 88 -25.53 8.60 -7.86
C VAL A 88 -26.52 7.50 -7.56
N GLY A 89 -26.22 6.31 -8.07
CA GLY A 89 -26.98 5.09 -7.83
C GLY A 89 -28.06 4.81 -8.89
N LYS A 90 -28.33 3.52 -9.06
CA LYS A 90 -29.30 3.00 -10.02
C LYS A 90 -30.72 3.47 -9.70
N THR A 91 -31.10 3.45 -8.43
CA THR A 91 -32.43 3.84 -7.97
C THR A 91 -32.77 5.29 -8.31
N MET A 92 -31.82 6.21 -8.07
CA MET A 92 -32.02 7.62 -8.41
C MET A 92 -32.08 7.83 -9.93
N ALA A 93 -31.26 7.12 -10.71
CA ALA A 93 -31.31 7.17 -12.18
C ALA A 93 -32.68 6.71 -12.72
N GLN A 94 -33.22 5.61 -12.18
CA GLN A 94 -34.55 5.12 -12.54
C GLN A 94 -35.66 6.11 -12.17
N THR A 95 -35.58 6.75 -10.99
CA THR A 95 -36.52 7.80 -10.57
C THR A 95 -36.52 8.98 -11.54
N LYS A 96 -35.41 9.20 -12.25
CA LYS A 96 -35.26 10.25 -13.27
C LYS A 96 -35.52 9.76 -14.68
N GLU A 97 -36.03 8.53 -14.85
CA GLU A 97 -36.33 7.90 -16.16
C GLU A 97 -35.09 7.84 -17.09
N ILE A 98 -33.88 7.70 -16.48
CA ILE A 98 -32.63 7.60 -17.23
C ILE A 98 -32.36 6.13 -17.55
N ASP A 99 -32.33 5.81 -18.84
CA ASP A 99 -31.90 4.49 -19.29
C ASP A 99 -30.38 4.34 -19.15
N LEU A 100 -29.95 3.33 -18.39
CA LEU A 100 -28.55 2.99 -18.19
C LEU A 100 -28.27 1.61 -18.76
N PRO A 101 -27.29 1.48 -19.64
CA PRO A 101 -26.90 0.18 -20.18
C PRO A 101 -26.11 -0.62 -19.13
N LEU A 102 -26.77 -0.94 -18.01
CA LEU A 102 -26.22 -1.79 -16.95
C LEU A 102 -26.44 -3.25 -17.37
N VAL A 103 -25.44 -3.84 -18.02
CA VAL A 103 -25.48 -5.24 -18.46
C VAL A 103 -24.65 -6.13 -17.52
N GLY A 104 -25.02 -7.40 -17.46
CA GLY A 104 -24.46 -8.36 -16.51
C GLY A 104 -22.95 -8.64 -16.64
N ASP A 105 -22.32 -8.25 -17.75
CA ASP A 105 -20.88 -8.39 -17.96
C ASP A 105 -20.03 -7.44 -17.08
N LEU A 106 -20.64 -6.44 -16.44
CA LEU A 106 -20.00 -5.54 -15.52
C LEU A 106 -19.61 -6.22 -14.19
N GLY A 107 -20.29 -7.30 -13.80
CA GLY A 107 -20.09 -7.94 -12.51
C GLY A 107 -20.54 -7.06 -11.33
N ASP A 108 -20.22 -7.48 -10.12
CA ASP A 108 -20.66 -6.82 -8.90
C ASP A 108 -20.04 -5.41 -8.71
N GLU A 109 -18.79 -5.24 -9.08
CA GLU A 109 -18.06 -3.97 -8.89
C GLU A 109 -17.92 -3.09 -10.12
N GLY A 110 -18.53 -3.49 -11.22
CA GLY A 110 -18.51 -2.67 -12.44
C GLY A 110 -19.50 -1.53 -12.40
N SER A 111 -19.13 -0.44 -13.06
CA SER A 111 -19.91 0.80 -13.09
C SER A 111 -19.98 1.42 -14.47
N VAL A 112 -20.99 2.27 -14.64
CA VAL A 112 -21.15 3.18 -15.77
C VAL A 112 -21.08 4.61 -15.27
N ILE A 113 -20.27 5.45 -15.94
CA ILE A 113 -20.24 6.90 -15.76
C ILE A 113 -20.60 7.52 -17.10
N ARG A 114 -21.77 8.13 -17.19
CA ARG A 114 -22.30 8.69 -18.45
C ARG A 114 -22.71 10.14 -18.26
N SER A 115 -22.49 10.96 -19.30
CA SER A 115 -22.96 12.34 -19.30
C SER A 115 -23.80 12.63 -20.53
N PHE A 116 -24.77 13.53 -20.38
CA PHE A 116 -25.62 14.06 -21.44
C PHE A 116 -26.20 15.42 -21.03
N ASP A 117 -26.70 16.15 -22.01
CA ASP A 117 -27.39 17.43 -21.76
C ASP A 117 -28.90 17.21 -21.70
N GLN A 118 -29.56 17.75 -20.69
CA GLN A 118 -30.99 17.71 -20.52
C GLN A 118 -31.51 19.11 -20.16
N ALA A 119 -32.29 19.72 -21.04
CA ALA A 119 -32.87 21.03 -20.83
C ALA A 119 -31.89 22.13 -20.41
N GLY A 120 -30.67 22.12 -20.98
CA GLY A 120 -29.61 23.09 -20.68
C GLY A 120 -28.80 22.82 -19.42
N THR A 121 -29.03 21.68 -18.77
CA THR A 121 -28.27 21.22 -17.61
C THR A 121 -27.41 20.03 -18.03
N HIS A 122 -26.12 20.01 -17.62
CA HIS A 122 -25.27 18.85 -17.78
C HIS A 122 -25.62 17.79 -16.73
N VAL A 123 -26.00 16.60 -17.17
CA VAL A 123 -26.30 15.49 -16.27
C VAL A 123 -25.20 14.45 -16.37
N ILE A 124 -24.65 14.07 -15.23
CA ILE A 124 -23.68 12.99 -15.09
C ILE A 124 -24.32 11.90 -14.23
N VAL A 125 -24.29 10.65 -14.68
CA VAL A 125 -24.81 9.52 -13.93
C VAL A 125 -23.69 8.57 -13.59
N ILE A 126 -23.61 8.17 -12.30
CA ILE A 126 -22.67 7.18 -11.77
C ILE A 126 -23.50 6.06 -11.18
N ALA A 127 -23.46 4.88 -11.78
CA ALA A 127 -24.25 3.75 -11.30
C ALA A 127 -23.56 2.40 -11.62
N GLY A 128 -23.75 1.42 -10.75
CA GLY A 128 -23.35 0.03 -10.92
C GLY A 128 -24.54 -0.91 -11.00
N LEU A 129 -24.30 -2.18 -11.34
CA LEU A 129 -25.31 -3.24 -11.17
C LEU A 129 -25.65 -3.44 -9.70
N SER A 130 -24.64 -3.38 -8.84
CA SER A 130 -24.74 -3.42 -7.39
C SER A 130 -24.34 -2.08 -6.76
N PRO A 131 -24.61 -1.90 -5.47
CA PRO A 131 -24.06 -0.77 -4.70
C PRO A 131 -22.52 -0.72 -4.71
N HIS A 132 -21.81 -1.86 -4.68
CA HIS A 132 -20.35 -1.88 -4.74
C HIS A 132 -19.83 -1.29 -6.06
N GLY A 133 -20.47 -1.61 -7.20
CA GLY A 133 -20.13 -0.99 -8.48
C GLY A 133 -20.37 0.52 -8.49
N THR A 134 -21.46 0.98 -7.88
CA THR A 134 -21.72 2.43 -7.72
C THR A 134 -20.63 3.08 -6.87
N ASN A 135 -20.23 2.44 -5.77
CA ASN A 135 -19.17 2.91 -4.88
C ASN A 135 -17.82 3.07 -5.60
N ALA A 136 -17.40 2.04 -6.34
CA ALA A 136 -16.20 2.08 -7.18
C ALA A 136 -16.29 3.15 -8.29
N GLY A 137 -17.49 3.34 -8.84
CA GLY A 137 -17.78 4.38 -9.82
C GLY A 137 -17.58 5.80 -9.26
N ILE A 138 -17.99 6.06 -8.01
CA ILE A 138 -17.75 7.35 -7.34
C ILE A 138 -16.25 7.60 -7.16
N ALA A 139 -15.50 6.62 -6.63
CA ALA A 139 -14.05 6.73 -6.49
C ALA A 139 -13.36 6.97 -7.84
N THR A 140 -13.78 6.27 -8.89
CA THR A 140 -13.29 6.49 -10.25
C THR A 140 -13.60 7.90 -10.75
N PHE A 141 -14.82 8.39 -10.53
CA PHE A 141 -15.22 9.73 -10.95
C PHE A 141 -14.41 10.82 -10.22
N MET A 142 -14.17 10.66 -8.92
CA MET A 142 -13.33 11.59 -8.16
C MET A 142 -11.92 11.70 -8.74
N GLN A 143 -11.32 10.59 -9.17
CA GLN A 143 -10.00 10.60 -9.83
C GLN A 143 -10.00 11.28 -11.21
N MET A 144 -11.16 11.41 -11.86
CA MET A 144 -11.30 12.11 -13.15
C MET A 144 -11.45 13.63 -13.01
N ILE A 145 -11.75 14.12 -11.80
CA ILE A 145 -11.99 15.55 -11.57
C ILE A 145 -10.67 16.31 -11.70
N GLN A 146 -10.70 17.31 -12.56
CA GLN A 146 -9.66 18.30 -12.76
C GLN A 146 -10.13 19.67 -12.33
N ALA A 147 -9.25 20.64 -12.21
CA ALA A 147 -9.66 22.01 -11.96
C ALA A 147 -8.73 23.04 -12.61
N ASP A 148 -9.31 24.16 -13.00
CA ASP A 148 -8.60 25.34 -13.44
C ASP A 148 -8.74 26.41 -12.33
N GLY A 149 -7.70 26.56 -11.53
CA GLY A 149 -7.80 27.26 -10.25
C GLY A 149 -8.88 26.62 -9.36
N LYS A 150 -9.92 27.38 -9.02
CA LYS A 150 -11.06 26.93 -8.19
C LYS A 150 -12.27 26.41 -9.01
N TYR A 151 -12.14 26.21 -10.30
CA TYR A 151 -13.23 25.76 -11.16
C TYR A 151 -13.08 24.27 -11.50
N PRO A 152 -13.76 23.36 -10.76
CA PRO A 152 -13.69 21.94 -11.02
C PRO A 152 -14.44 21.58 -12.32
N TYR A 153 -13.89 20.61 -13.06
CA TYR A 153 -14.49 20.10 -14.29
C TYR A 153 -14.07 18.64 -14.54
N VAL A 154 -14.77 17.98 -15.45
CA VAL A 154 -14.35 16.70 -16.04
C VAL A 154 -14.32 16.82 -17.57
N GLY A 155 -13.44 16.09 -18.22
CA GLY A 155 -13.44 15.98 -19.68
C GLY A 155 -14.69 15.24 -20.16
N GLY A 156 -15.42 15.78 -21.13
CA GLY A 156 -16.64 15.20 -21.67
C GLY A 156 -16.61 15.03 -23.20
N PRO A 157 -17.64 14.40 -23.78
CA PRO A 157 -18.71 13.66 -23.12
C PRO A 157 -18.19 12.40 -22.42
N LEU A 158 -18.85 11.98 -21.34
CA LEU A 158 -18.53 10.76 -20.60
C LEU A 158 -19.41 9.61 -21.10
N ASP A 159 -18.79 8.49 -21.42
CA ASP A 159 -19.45 7.20 -21.67
C ASP A 159 -18.47 6.09 -21.27
N LEU A 160 -18.18 6.03 -19.97
CA LEU A 160 -17.22 5.10 -19.40
C LEU A 160 -17.97 3.90 -18.83
N ARG A 161 -17.60 2.72 -19.29
CA ARG A 161 -17.96 1.43 -18.69
C ARG A 161 -16.68 0.83 -18.10
N SER A 162 -16.69 0.57 -16.82
CA SER A 162 -15.51 0.12 -16.10
C SER A 162 -15.85 -1.06 -15.21
N LYS A 163 -15.01 -2.08 -15.22
CA LYS A 163 -15.05 -3.19 -14.27
C LYS A 163 -13.63 -3.56 -13.85
N PRO A 164 -13.44 -4.06 -12.63
CA PRO A 164 -12.13 -4.49 -12.21
C PRO A 164 -11.65 -5.72 -12.97
N SER A 165 -10.35 -5.82 -13.21
CA SER A 165 -9.71 -7.01 -13.74
C SER A 165 -9.68 -8.16 -12.73
N PHE A 166 -9.66 -7.81 -11.42
CA PHE A 166 -9.76 -8.75 -10.30
C PHE A 166 -10.92 -8.32 -9.39
N SER A 167 -11.82 -9.25 -9.11
CA SER A 167 -13.01 -9.00 -8.28
C SER A 167 -12.62 -8.64 -6.83
N VAL A 168 -11.62 -9.28 -6.26
CA VAL A 168 -11.05 -8.94 -4.96
C VAL A 168 -9.68 -8.28 -5.16
N ARG A 169 -9.52 -7.12 -4.55
CA ARG A 169 -8.32 -6.29 -4.55
C ARG A 169 -8.00 -5.95 -3.11
N GLY A 170 -7.16 -6.80 -2.51
CA GLY A 170 -6.85 -6.72 -1.10
C GLY A 170 -5.56 -5.96 -0.82
N ILE A 171 -5.48 -5.32 0.34
CA ILE A 171 -4.25 -4.81 0.91
C ILE A 171 -4.02 -5.43 2.28
N HIS A 172 -2.85 -6.05 2.45
CA HIS A 172 -2.37 -6.53 3.74
C HIS A 172 -1.45 -5.48 4.37
N LEU A 173 -1.68 -5.18 5.63
CA LEU A 173 -0.81 -4.32 6.41
C LEU A 173 0.05 -5.17 7.34
N ASN A 174 1.34 -5.14 7.08
CA ASN A 174 2.36 -5.84 7.87
C ASN A 174 3.16 -4.81 8.69
N GLY A 175 2.92 -4.74 9.98
CA GLY A 175 3.36 -3.63 10.83
C GLY A 175 4.61 -3.88 11.62
N TRP A 176 5.74 -3.90 10.99
CA TRP A 176 7.04 -4.01 11.65
C TRP A 176 7.46 -2.74 12.41
N PRO A 177 7.43 -1.53 11.80
CA PRO A 177 7.86 -0.32 12.48
C PRO A 177 6.99 0.00 13.70
N LEU A 178 7.55 0.75 14.65
CA LEU A 178 6.85 1.14 15.88
C LEU A 178 6.66 2.66 16.01
N LYS A 179 7.19 3.47 15.07
CA LYS A 179 7.16 4.91 15.21
C LYS A 179 6.06 5.54 14.33
N TYR A 180 5.20 6.30 14.99
CA TYR A 180 4.20 7.13 14.32
C TYR A 180 4.88 8.20 13.44
N PRO A 181 4.36 8.54 12.26
CA PRO A 181 3.13 8.01 11.64
C PRO A 181 3.37 6.77 10.75
N TYR A 182 4.59 6.28 10.65
CA TYR A 182 4.97 5.23 9.70
C TYR A 182 4.48 3.85 10.12
N ALA A 183 4.32 3.63 11.42
CA ALA A 183 3.88 2.38 11.98
C ALA A 183 2.37 2.36 12.19
N PHE A 184 1.64 1.56 11.43
CA PHE A 184 0.19 1.45 11.59
C PHE A 184 -0.20 0.95 13.01
N ARG A 185 0.65 0.22 13.70
CA ARG A 185 0.43 -0.18 15.09
C ARG A 185 0.30 1.01 16.04
N SER A 186 0.94 2.12 15.75
CA SER A 186 0.89 3.36 16.55
C SER A 186 -0.22 4.32 16.11
N TRP A 187 -0.97 3.98 15.05
CA TRP A 187 -2.06 4.81 14.56
C TRP A 187 -3.22 4.83 15.55
N LYS A 188 -3.88 5.97 15.57
CA LYS A 188 -5.15 6.17 16.27
C LYS A 188 -6.30 5.91 15.30
N GLU A 189 -7.51 5.84 15.84
CA GLU A 189 -8.72 5.60 15.03
C GLU A 189 -8.86 6.55 13.84
N GLU A 190 -8.50 7.84 13.99
CA GLU A 190 -8.57 8.82 12.89
C GLU A 190 -7.53 8.54 11.79
N ASP A 191 -6.32 8.12 12.15
CA ASP A 191 -5.29 7.74 11.17
C ASP A 191 -5.75 6.52 10.37
N TRP A 192 -6.36 5.54 11.05
CA TRP A 192 -6.97 4.38 10.43
C TRP A 192 -8.09 4.75 9.45
N LYS A 193 -8.96 5.71 9.80
CA LYS A 193 -10.01 6.19 8.89
C LYS A 193 -9.41 6.81 7.65
N HIS A 194 -8.38 7.62 7.78
CA HIS A 194 -7.65 8.17 6.64
C HIS A 194 -7.05 7.08 5.75
N PHE A 195 -6.44 6.05 6.35
CA PHE A 195 -5.93 4.91 5.59
C PHE A 195 -7.05 4.17 4.82
N VAL A 196 -8.16 3.90 5.48
CA VAL A 196 -9.33 3.27 4.84
C VAL A 196 -9.85 4.13 3.68
N ASP A 197 -9.84 5.45 3.83
CA ASP A 197 -10.25 6.39 2.80
C ASP A 197 -9.29 6.40 1.60
N ILE A 198 -7.97 6.34 1.83
CA ILE A 198 -6.97 6.17 0.78
C ILE A 198 -7.19 4.85 0.04
N ALA A 199 -7.36 3.75 0.77
CA ALA A 199 -7.62 2.44 0.18
C ALA A 199 -8.88 2.45 -0.68
N TRP A 200 -9.96 3.05 -0.21
CA TRP A 200 -11.18 3.23 -0.98
C TRP A 200 -10.97 4.09 -2.23
N ALA A 201 -10.25 5.20 -2.13
CA ALA A 201 -9.95 6.06 -3.27
C ALA A 201 -9.13 5.33 -4.35
N GLU A 202 -8.31 4.36 -3.97
CA GLU A 202 -7.58 3.46 -4.87
C GLU A 202 -8.43 2.25 -5.34
N ARG A 203 -9.72 2.18 -4.95
CA ARG A 203 -10.65 1.09 -5.29
C ARG A 203 -10.25 -0.27 -4.75
N ILE A 204 -9.55 -0.29 -3.62
CA ILE A 204 -9.33 -1.48 -2.82
C ILE A 204 -10.67 -1.85 -2.17
N ASN A 205 -11.01 -3.14 -2.13
CA ASN A 205 -12.29 -3.60 -1.58
C ASN A 205 -12.14 -4.62 -0.46
N LEU A 206 -10.90 -5.01 -0.13
CA LEU A 206 -10.59 -5.89 0.99
C LEU A 206 -9.44 -5.31 1.81
N LEU A 207 -9.68 -5.10 3.10
CA LEU A 207 -8.63 -4.80 4.08
C LEU A 207 -8.26 -6.07 4.83
N PHE A 208 -6.99 -6.42 4.82
CA PHE A 208 -6.44 -7.53 5.57
C PHE A 208 -5.54 -6.98 6.66
N LEU A 209 -6.06 -6.94 7.88
CA LEU A 209 -5.46 -6.25 9.02
C LEU A 209 -4.82 -7.24 9.98
N TRP A 210 -3.61 -6.93 10.42
CA TRP A 210 -2.93 -7.68 11.47
C TRP A 210 -2.80 -6.83 12.73
N PRO A 211 -3.82 -6.82 13.62
CA PRO A 211 -3.76 -6.05 14.85
C PRO A 211 -2.94 -6.71 15.97
N PHE A 212 -2.18 -7.75 15.65
CA PHE A 212 -1.33 -8.49 16.59
C PHE A 212 -2.08 -8.96 17.85
N MET A 213 -3.26 -9.52 17.67
CA MET A 213 -4.11 -9.95 18.78
C MET A 213 -3.45 -11.04 19.65
N GLU A 214 -2.55 -11.82 19.09
CA GLU A 214 -1.77 -12.85 19.76
C GLU A 214 -0.79 -12.32 20.81
N ILE A 215 -0.49 -11.01 20.82
CA ILE A 215 0.32 -10.37 21.88
C ILE A 215 -0.53 -9.81 23.05
N ILE A 216 -1.81 -10.09 23.06
CA ILE A 216 -2.76 -9.64 24.07
C ILE A 216 -3.00 -10.78 25.06
N PRO A 217 -2.52 -10.68 26.32
CA PRO A 217 -2.72 -11.73 27.29
C PRO A 217 -4.16 -11.82 27.78
N VAL A 218 -4.55 -12.98 28.26
CA VAL A 218 -5.87 -13.21 28.86
C VAL A 218 -5.67 -13.59 30.33
N PRO A 219 -6.39 -12.94 31.28
CA PRO A 219 -7.52 -12.00 31.10
C PRO A 219 -7.09 -10.63 30.54
N LEU A 220 -7.98 -10.00 29.75
CA LEU A 220 -7.73 -8.70 29.13
C LEU A 220 -7.58 -7.61 30.20
N SER A 221 -6.63 -6.69 29.99
CA SER A 221 -6.56 -5.43 30.74
C SER A 221 -7.54 -4.39 30.15
N ALA A 222 -7.72 -3.27 30.83
CA ALA A 222 -8.54 -2.17 30.33
C ALA A 222 -7.95 -1.55 29.04
N GLU A 223 -6.62 -1.51 28.96
CA GLU A 223 -5.89 -1.05 27.76
C GLU A 223 -6.10 -2.00 26.57
N ASP A 224 -6.09 -3.31 26.83
CA ASP A 224 -6.36 -4.33 25.82
C ASP A 224 -7.79 -4.23 25.27
N GLU A 225 -8.76 -4.09 26.16
CA GLU A 225 -10.16 -3.91 25.76
C GLU A 225 -10.36 -2.63 24.95
N ALA A 226 -9.77 -1.52 25.37
CA ALA A 226 -9.85 -0.25 24.64
C ALA A 226 -9.25 -0.36 23.23
N TYR A 227 -8.09 -1.01 23.08
CA TYR A 227 -7.45 -1.25 21.79
C TYR A 227 -8.31 -2.15 20.88
N LEU A 228 -8.83 -3.25 21.39
CA LEU A 228 -9.70 -4.15 20.63
C LEU A 228 -11.00 -3.47 20.20
N GLN A 229 -11.58 -2.61 21.04
CA GLN A 229 -12.74 -1.78 20.69
C GLN A 229 -12.39 -0.76 19.59
N GLU A 230 -11.16 -0.23 19.57
CA GLU A 230 -10.69 0.63 18.49
C GLU A 230 -10.60 -0.15 17.17
N VAL A 231 -10.01 -1.36 17.19
CA VAL A 231 -9.99 -2.25 16.02
C VAL A 231 -11.42 -2.51 15.51
N GLN A 232 -12.36 -2.82 16.41
CA GLN A 232 -13.77 -3.03 16.05
C GLN A 232 -14.38 -1.81 15.36
N ARG A 233 -14.12 -0.58 15.85
CA ARG A 233 -14.62 0.66 15.22
C ARG A 233 -14.00 0.91 13.85
N VAL A 234 -12.73 0.57 13.65
CA VAL A 234 -12.07 0.63 12.34
C VAL A 234 -12.72 -0.31 11.33
N VAL A 235 -13.02 -1.55 11.77
CA VAL A 235 -13.77 -2.52 10.94
C VAL A 235 -15.14 -1.95 10.57
N ASP A 236 -15.90 -1.44 11.54
CA ASP A 236 -17.20 -0.81 11.30
C ASP A 236 -17.11 0.37 10.32
N TYR A 237 -16.08 1.19 10.42
CA TYR A 237 -15.86 2.31 9.49
C TYR A 237 -15.65 1.82 8.06
N ALA A 238 -14.74 0.86 7.88
CA ALA A 238 -14.45 0.30 6.55
C ALA A 238 -15.69 -0.32 5.89
N GLN A 239 -16.47 -1.10 6.64
CA GLN A 239 -17.68 -1.74 6.14
C GLN A 239 -18.81 -0.74 5.88
N LYS A 240 -19.16 0.08 6.88
CA LYS A 240 -20.38 0.91 6.88
C LYS A 240 -20.22 2.24 6.14
N GLN A 241 -18.97 2.77 6.08
CA GLN A 241 -18.70 4.05 5.42
C GLN A 241 -18.04 3.88 4.05
N ARG A 242 -17.30 2.78 3.83
CA ARG A 242 -16.59 2.55 2.56
C ARG A 242 -17.03 1.29 1.81
N GLY A 243 -17.85 0.43 2.41
CA GLY A 243 -18.37 -0.78 1.77
C GLY A 243 -17.27 -1.80 1.46
N MET A 244 -16.23 -1.85 2.30
CA MET A 244 -15.10 -2.76 2.14
C MET A 244 -15.30 -4.02 2.99
N GLU A 245 -14.81 -5.14 2.50
CA GLU A 245 -14.67 -6.37 3.29
C GLU A 245 -13.44 -6.24 4.19
N VAL A 246 -13.50 -6.76 5.42
CA VAL A 246 -12.39 -6.70 6.37
C VAL A 246 -12.10 -8.08 6.93
N TRP A 247 -10.85 -8.51 6.78
CA TRP A 247 -10.33 -9.73 7.39
C TRP A 247 -9.31 -9.40 8.47
N ILE A 248 -9.38 -10.12 9.59
CA ILE A 248 -8.45 -9.98 10.70
C ILE A 248 -7.49 -11.16 10.69
N MET A 249 -6.20 -10.86 10.67
CA MET A 249 -5.14 -11.86 10.78
C MET A 249 -4.78 -12.13 12.23
N GLN A 250 -4.41 -13.38 12.51
CA GLN A 250 -3.89 -13.85 13.78
C GLN A 250 -3.07 -15.13 13.61
N SER A 251 -2.24 -15.45 14.58
CA SER A 251 -1.60 -16.77 14.67
C SER A 251 -2.63 -17.84 15.02
N ALA A 252 -2.40 -19.05 14.50
CA ALA A 252 -3.28 -20.19 14.82
C ALA A 252 -3.16 -20.65 16.28
N ASN A 253 -1.96 -20.64 16.86
CA ASN A 253 -1.69 -21.23 18.18
C ASN A 253 -0.71 -20.44 19.05
N ARG A 254 -0.24 -19.26 18.62
CA ARG A 254 0.57 -18.37 19.46
C ARG A 254 -0.34 -17.56 20.36
N VAL A 255 -0.01 -17.50 21.65
CA VAL A 255 -0.75 -16.72 22.64
C VAL A 255 0.21 -15.97 23.56
N ALA A 256 -0.19 -14.78 23.99
CA ALA A 256 0.56 -14.03 24.99
C ALA A 256 0.34 -14.61 26.39
N VAL A 257 1.41 -14.64 27.17
CA VAL A 257 1.38 -15.06 28.58
C VAL A 257 1.67 -13.89 29.54
N SER A 258 2.10 -12.74 29.00
CA SER A 258 2.34 -11.49 29.75
C SER A 258 2.35 -10.28 28.80
N ASP A 259 2.37 -9.07 29.37
CA ASP A 259 2.52 -7.80 28.64
C ASP A 259 3.93 -7.66 28.08
N CYS A 260 4.13 -7.96 26.82
CA CYS A 260 5.44 -7.94 26.17
C CYS A 260 6.07 -6.54 26.15
N GLY A 261 6.59 -6.07 27.29
CA GLY A 261 7.33 -4.81 27.42
C GLY A 261 6.49 -3.54 27.49
N SER A 262 5.19 -3.58 27.26
CA SER A 262 4.29 -2.43 27.36
C SER A 262 2.88 -2.81 27.77
N LYS A 263 2.26 -1.97 28.61
CA LYS A 263 0.80 -2.09 28.90
C LYS A 263 -0.03 -1.75 27.68
N ASP A 264 0.37 -0.75 26.87
CA ASP A 264 -0.31 -0.42 25.63
C ASP A 264 0.02 -1.48 24.55
N PRO A 265 -1.00 -2.21 24.03
CA PRO A 265 -0.80 -3.26 23.04
C PRO A 265 -0.09 -2.78 21.77
N ARG A 266 -0.23 -1.51 21.39
CA ARG A 266 0.40 -0.92 20.20
C ARG A 266 1.91 -0.98 20.24
N PHE A 267 2.50 -0.94 21.44
CA PHE A 267 3.95 -0.87 21.66
C PHE A 267 4.53 -2.16 22.23
N ARG A 268 3.75 -3.22 22.33
CA ARG A 268 4.25 -4.53 22.72
C ARG A 268 5.17 -5.11 21.68
N ILE A 269 6.23 -5.77 22.17
CA ILE A 269 7.20 -6.44 21.32
C ILE A 269 6.58 -7.73 20.78
N TYR A 270 6.62 -7.92 19.45
CA TYR A 270 6.00 -9.07 18.81
C TYR A 270 6.95 -10.26 18.62
N TRP A 271 8.18 -9.99 18.20
CA TRP A 271 9.12 -11.04 17.81
C TRP A 271 10.11 -11.45 18.89
N VAL A 272 10.18 -10.73 20.02
CA VAL A 272 11.11 -10.96 21.13
C VAL A 272 10.42 -10.65 22.45
N PRO A 273 10.77 -11.29 23.52
CA PRO A 273 11.34 -12.61 23.71
C PRO A 273 10.27 -13.67 23.92
N ARG A 274 10.66 -14.92 23.78
CA ARG A 274 9.83 -16.10 24.07
C ARG A 274 9.20 -16.15 25.47
N ASP A 275 9.58 -15.22 26.33
CA ASP A 275 9.14 -15.12 27.73
C ASP A 275 7.73 -14.52 27.88
N CYS A 276 7.17 -13.88 26.86
CA CYS A 276 5.84 -13.27 26.92
C CYS A 276 4.86 -13.83 25.90
N GLN A 277 5.29 -14.71 25.01
CA GLN A 277 4.46 -15.38 24.02
C GLN A 277 4.90 -16.84 23.88
N GLU A 278 3.93 -17.73 23.77
CA GLU A 278 4.18 -19.17 23.62
C GLU A 278 3.38 -19.74 22.44
N ASP A 279 4.02 -20.61 21.66
CA ASP A 279 3.32 -21.46 20.71
C ASP A 279 2.74 -22.65 21.47
N MET A 280 1.43 -22.80 21.45
CA MET A 280 0.70 -23.84 22.16
C MET A 280 0.61 -25.12 21.32
N ASN A 281 0.83 -26.28 21.96
CA ASN A 281 0.62 -27.58 21.34
C ASN A 281 -0.87 -27.93 21.28
N PRO A 282 -1.52 -27.96 20.11
CA PRO A 282 -2.96 -28.27 20.03
C PRO A 282 -3.29 -29.74 20.34
N ALA A 283 -2.30 -30.65 20.35
CA ALA A 283 -2.51 -32.03 20.78
C ALA A 283 -2.66 -32.15 22.30
N ASP A 284 -2.10 -31.22 23.08
CA ASP A 284 -2.31 -31.14 24.52
C ASP A 284 -3.68 -30.52 24.84
N PRO A 285 -4.58 -31.23 25.56
CA PRO A 285 -5.93 -30.72 25.82
C PRO A 285 -5.94 -29.40 26.59
N LYS A 286 -5.00 -29.18 27.53
CA LYS A 286 -4.91 -27.96 28.33
C LYS A 286 -4.43 -26.77 27.49
N GLN A 287 -3.43 -26.98 26.67
CA GLN A 287 -2.92 -25.94 25.80
C GLN A 287 -3.95 -25.60 24.70
N PHE A 288 -4.63 -26.60 24.15
CA PHE A 288 -5.74 -26.35 23.23
C PHE A 288 -6.89 -25.54 23.87
N ASP A 289 -7.24 -25.84 25.10
CA ASP A 289 -8.24 -25.05 25.86
C ASP A 289 -7.77 -23.59 26.06
N ASN A 290 -6.47 -23.38 26.31
CA ASN A 290 -5.89 -22.03 26.37
C ASN A 290 -5.98 -21.28 25.03
N ILE A 291 -5.71 -21.92 23.90
CA ILE A 291 -5.91 -21.33 22.56
C ILE A 291 -7.37 -20.86 22.43
N LEU A 292 -8.34 -21.73 22.73
CA LEU A 292 -9.76 -21.38 22.59
C LEU A 292 -10.20 -20.29 23.54
N LYS A 293 -9.72 -20.26 24.77
CA LYS A 293 -10.00 -19.18 25.73
C LYS A 293 -9.45 -17.85 25.27
N HIS A 294 -8.27 -17.87 24.69
CA HIS A 294 -7.66 -16.68 24.11
C HIS A 294 -8.51 -16.16 22.94
N LEU A 295 -8.83 -17.01 21.96
CA LEU A 295 -9.68 -16.65 20.84
C LEU A 295 -11.06 -16.15 21.30
N GLU A 296 -11.67 -16.80 22.29
CA GLU A 296 -12.97 -16.40 22.83
C GLU A 296 -12.94 -14.99 23.43
N ALA A 297 -11.90 -14.65 24.19
CA ALA A 297 -11.74 -13.32 24.77
C ALA A 297 -11.66 -12.24 23.69
N LEU A 298 -10.90 -12.48 22.63
CA LEU A 298 -10.73 -11.55 21.51
C LEU A 298 -12.01 -11.40 20.67
N TYR A 299 -12.68 -12.54 20.35
CA TYR A 299 -13.87 -12.53 19.49
C TYR A 299 -15.12 -11.98 20.17
N LYS A 300 -15.14 -11.88 21.50
CA LYS A 300 -16.18 -11.17 22.22
C LYS A 300 -16.17 -9.67 21.95
N ILE A 301 -15.04 -9.11 21.59
CA ILE A 301 -14.87 -7.67 21.32
C ILE A 301 -14.77 -7.43 19.81
N VAL A 302 -13.77 -8.01 19.13
CA VAL A 302 -13.64 -7.89 17.67
C VAL A 302 -14.56 -8.94 17.02
N ASN A 303 -15.82 -8.60 16.90
CA ASN A 303 -16.89 -9.54 16.51
C ASN A 303 -17.62 -9.12 15.21
N ASN A 304 -17.09 -8.17 14.46
CA ASN A 304 -17.75 -7.61 13.28
C ASN A 304 -16.94 -7.78 11.98
N ALA A 305 -15.79 -8.42 12.01
CA ALA A 305 -15.02 -8.68 10.81
C ALA A 305 -15.71 -9.74 9.92
N ASP A 306 -15.61 -9.59 8.59
CA ASP A 306 -16.16 -10.52 7.60
C ASP A 306 -15.41 -11.84 7.57
N GLY A 307 -14.14 -11.83 7.99
CA GLY A 307 -13.31 -13.01 8.04
C GLY A 307 -12.19 -12.95 9.09
N PHE A 308 -11.77 -14.15 9.53
CA PHE A 308 -10.63 -14.33 10.41
C PHE A 308 -9.63 -15.26 9.74
N THR A 309 -8.42 -14.78 9.61
CA THR A 309 -7.33 -15.46 8.93
C THR A 309 -6.35 -16.02 9.95
N PHE A 310 -6.05 -17.29 9.82
CA PHE A 310 -4.94 -17.92 10.52
C PHE A 310 -3.77 -18.08 9.54
N ILE A 311 -2.61 -17.58 9.95
CA ILE A 311 -1.38 -17.95 9.26
C ILE A 311 -0.97 -19.36 9.73
N ASP A 312 -0.64 -20.24 8.79
CA ASP A 312 -0.34 -21.64 9.08
C ASP A 312 0.99 -21.83 9.84
N SER A 313 1.88 -20.83 9.72
CA SER A 313 3.18 -20.78 10.38
C SER A 313 3.76 -19.38 10.27
N ASP A 314 4.74 -19.04 11.11
CA ASP A 314 5.47 -17.77 11.07
C ASP A 314 4.57 -16.50 11.16
N PRO A 315 3.96 -16.23 12.32
CA PRO A 315 4.16 -16.95 13.59
C PRO A 315 3.20 -18.10 13.79
N GLY A 316 3.64 -19.03 14.63
CA GLY A 316 2.83 -20.18 15.03
C GLY A 316 3.21 -21.46 14.30
N GLY A 317 2.24 -22.36 14.19
CA GLY A 317 2.50 -23.74 13.80
C GLY A 317 3.03 -24.59 14.97
N TRP A 318 3.13 -25.89 14.76
CA TRP A 318 3.73 -26.78 15.74
C TRP A 318 4.54 -27.86 15.02
N PRO A 319 5.88 -27.92 15.21
CA PRO A 319 6.73 -28.87 14.51
C PRO A 319 6.29 -30.32 14.71
N GLY A 320 6.08 -31.04 13.61
CA GLY A 320 5.66 -32.43 13.62
C GLY A 320 4.18 -32.68 13.92
N SER A 321 3.39 -31.61 14.12
CA SER A 321 1.94 -31.74 14.35
C SER A 321 1.20 -32.13 13.06
N PRO A 322 0.21 -33.05 13.16
CA PRO A 322 -0.60 -33.43 12.00
C PRO A 322 -1.57 -32.32 11.59
N LEU A 323 -2.03 -32.32 10.34
CA LEU A 323 -3.02 -31.38 9.82
C LEU A 323 -4.36 -31.41 10.57
N SER A 324 -4.69 -32.55 11.23
CA SER A 324 -5.87 -32.65 12.07
C SER A 324 -5.85 -31.67 13.25
N ASP A 325 -4.67 -31.29 13.74
CA ASP A 325 -4.53 -30.34 14.83
C ASP A 325 -4.82 -28.89 14.36
N GLN A 326 -4.35 -28.54 13.16
CA GLN A 326 -4.74 -27.27 12.52
C GLN A 326 -6.26 -27.20 12.35
N THR A 327 -6.85 -28.22 11.76
CA THR A 327 -8.31 -28.30 11.55
C THR A 327 -9.08 -28.26 12.87
N LYS A 328 -8.54 -28.85 13.93
CA LYS A 328 -9.12 -28.80 15.28
C LYS A 328 -9.20 -27.36 15.80
N ILE A 329 -8.15 -26.54 15.58
CA ILE A 329 -8.13 -25.12 15.92
C ILE A 329 -9.20 -24.36 15.11
N PHE A 330 -9.22 -24.55 13.76
CA PHE A 330 -10.20 -23.91 12.88
C PHE A 330 -11.64 -24.26 13.26
N ASN A 331 -11.94 -25.51 13.57
CA ASN A 331 -13.27 -25.93 14.03
C ASN A 331 -13.63 -25.36 15.42
N GLY A 332 -12.65 -25.18 16.29
CA GLY A 332 -12.81 -24.47 17.55
C GLY A 332 -13.15 -23.01 17.35
N ALA A 333 -12.37 -22.33 16.49
CA ALA A 333 -12.60 -20.93 16.10
C ALA A 333 -13.97 -20.75 15.42
N ARG A 334 -14.39 -21.65 14.52
CA ARG A 334 -15.71 -21.63 13.86
C ARG A 334 -16.83 -21.55 14.90
N LYS A 335 -16.80 -22.44 15.92
CA LYS A 335 -17.82 -22.46 16.97
C LYS A 335 -17.88 -21.16 17.77
N LEU A 336 -16.73 -20.53 17.99
CA LEU A 336 -16.67 -19.24 18.68
C LEU A 336 -17.21 -18.11 17.78
N LEU A 337 -16.85 -18.10 16.50
CA LEU A 337 -17.34 -17.10 15.55
C LEU A 337 -18.84 -17.23 15.31
N ASP A 338 -19.37 -18.43 15.16
CA ASP A 338 -20.82 -18.67 15.04
C ASP A 338 -21.58 -18.13 16.26
N ARG A 339 -20.93 -18.13 17.42
CA ARG A 339 -21.53 -17.66 18.69
C ARG A 339 -21.40 -16.14 18.88
N TYR A 340 -20.27 -15.54 18.52
CA TYR A 340 -19.94 -14.16 18.90
C TYR A 340 -19.93 -13.19 17.74
N ASN A 341 -19.62 -13.61 16.52
CA ASN A 341 -19.54 -12.71 15.38
C ASN A 341 -20.95 -12.31 14.90
N VAL A 342 -21.10 -11.04 14.55
CA VAL A 342 -22.39 -10.49 14.07
C VAL A 342 -22.85 -11.10 12.75
N HIS A 343 -21.94 -11.65 11.95
CA HIS A 343 -22.23 -12.34 10.71
C HIS A 343 -22.54 -13.82 10.90
N GLY A 344 -22.31 -14.36 12.12
CA GLY A 344 -22.59 -15.74 12.49
C GLY A 344 -21.90 -16.75 11.56
N ASP A 345 -22.68 -17.70 11.04
CA ASP A 345 -22.21 -18.75 10.13
C ASP A 345 -21.70 -18.25 8.76
N LYS A 346 -21.89 -16.97 8.43
CA LYS A 346 -21.36 -16.34 7.23
C LYS A 346 -19.92 -15.81 7.39
N THR A 347 -19.43 -15.72 8.62
CA THR A 347 -18.06 -15.29 8.88
C THR A 347 -17.06 -16.25 8.21
N LYS A 348 -16.15 -15.75 7.43
CA LYS A 348 -15.16 -16.57 6.74
C LYS A 348 -14.05 -17.01 7.69
N LEU A 349 -13.64 -18.25 7.57
CA LEU A 349 -12.36 -18.73 8.09
C LEU A 349 -11.37 -18.81 6.95
N ILE A 350 -10.21 -18.18 7.12
CA ILE A 350 -9.21 -18.10 6.06
C ILE A 350 -7.92 -18.75 6.55
N ASP A 351 -7.32 -19.59 5.71
CA ASP A 351 -5.97 -20.09 5.92
C ASP A 351 -5.00 -19.32 5.03
N TRP A 352 -4.04 -18.66 5.65
CA TRP A 352 -2.92 -18.13 4.92
C TRP A 352 -1.84 -19.19 4.82
N MET A 353 -1.80 -19.84 3.67
CA MET A 353 -0.81 -20.85 3.31
C MET A 353 0.55 -20.16 3.09
N TRP A 354 1.35 -20.11 4.16
CA TRP A 354 2.69 -19.51 4.15
C TRP A 354 3.79 -20.56 4.01
N LEU A 355 4.14 -21.24 5.11
CA LEU A 355 5.17 -22.27 5.11
C LEU A 355 4.62 -23.70 5.33
N GLY A 356 3.37 -23.81 5.74
CA GLY A 356 2.66 -25.02 6.05
C GLY A 356 2.68 -25.40 7.54
N TRP A 357 1.54 -25.85 8.01
CA TRP A 357 1.34 -26.30 9.39
C TRP A 357 2.37 -27.39 9.79
N GLY A 358 2.94 -27.24 10.98
CA GLY A 358 3.89 -28.22 11.53
C GLY A 358 5.32 -28.09 10.99
N ARG A 359 5.61 -27.05 10.22
CA ARG A 359 6.95 -26.78 9.68
C ARG A 359 7.45 -25.40 10.09
N HIS A 360 8.75 -25.36 10.40
CA HIS A 360 9.51 -24.13 10.32
C HIS A 360 10.42 -24.25 9.10
N SER A 361 10.38 -23.28 8.20
CA SER A 361 11.17 -23.33 6.96
C SER A 361 12.66 -23.32 7.26
N THR A 362 13.37 -24.24 6.67
CA THR A 362 14.82 -24.14 6.54
C THR A 362 15.20 -24.69 5.15
N GLY A 363 15.45 -23.80 4.19
CA GLY A 363 16.16 -24.10 2.95
C GLY A 363 15.33 -24.54 1.74
N GLU A 364 16.01 -24.67 0.59
CA GLU A 364 15.44 -24.95 -0.75
C GLU A 364 14.63 -26.26 -0.88
N GLU A 365 14.87 -27.25 -0.04
CA GLU A 365 14.07 -28.50 -0.04
C GLU A 365 12.63 -28.28 0.45
N SER A 366 12.35 -27.13 1.10
CA SER A 366 11.03 -26.80 1.61
C SER A 366 9.99 -26.59 0.51
N GLY A 367 10.37 -26.10 -0.67
CA GLY A 367 9.42 -25.71 -1.72
C GLY A 367 8.54 -26.84 -2.25
N LYS A 368 9.10 -27.98 -2.68
CA LYS A 368 8.32 -29.13 -3.22
C LYS A 368 7.48 -29.80 -2.14
N LEU A 369 8.04 -29.93 -0.95
CA LEU A 369 7.36 -30.50 0.22
C LEU A 369 6.23 -29.59 0.69
N ALA A 370 6.43 -28.27 0.65
CA ALA A 370 5.40 -27.30 0.96
C ALA A 370 4.20 -27.38 -0.01
N VAL A 371 4.45 -27.52 -1.32
CA VAL A 371 3.38 -27.71 -2.32
C VAL A 371 2.56 -28.99 -2.05
N ALA A 372 3.19 -30.09 -1.70
CA ALA A 372 2.49 -31.32 -1.35
C ALA A 372 1.67 -31.17 -0.07
N LEU A 373 2.24 -30.54 0.95
CA LEU A 373 1.55 -30.23 2.20
C LEU A 373 0.35 -29.33 1.98
N MET A 374 0.45 -28.31 1.10
CA MET A 374 -0.68 -27.43 0.78
C MET A 374 -1.84 -28.20 0.11
N GLN A 375 -1.53 -29.17 -0.76
CA GLN A 375 -2.58 -30.03 -1.31
C GLN A 375 -3.28 -30.86 -0.24
N GLU A 376 -2.53 -31.40 0.70
CA GLU A 376 -3.08 -32.17 1.83
C GLU A 376 -3.93 -31.28 2.74
N THR A 377 -3.46 -30.06 3.03
CA THR A 377 -4.21 -29.05 3.81
C THR A 377 -5.55 -28.75 3.15
N ILE A 378 -5.56 -28.47 1.85
CA ILE A 378 -6.80 -28.18 1.11
C ILE A 378 -7.76 -29.39 1.14
N ARG A 379 -7.26 -30.61 0.95
CA ARG A 379 -8.09 -31.84 1.04
C ARG A 379 -8.66 -32.02 2.43
N ASN A 380 -7.84 -31.77 3.45
CA ASN A 380 -8.26 -31.86 4.83
C ASN A 380 -9.36 -30.83 5.16
N PHE A 381 -9.23 -29.61 4.69
CA PHE A 381 -10.27 -28.58 4.86
C PHE A 381 -11.56 -28.94 4.13
N LYS A 382 -11.49 -29.38 2.88
CA LYS A 382 -12.68 -29.84 2.14
C LYS A 382 -13.43 -30.98 2.83
N GLY A 383 -12.71 -31.84 3.55
CA GLY A 383 -13.31 -32.99 4.26
C GLY A 383 -13.79 -32.68 5.68
N ASN A 384 -13.22 -31.68 6.34
CA ASN A 384 -13.35 -31.57 7.81
C ASN A 384 -13.66 -30.14 8.31
N LEU A 385 -13.69 -29.13 7.43
CA LEU A 385 -13.97 -27.75 7.83
C LEU A 385 -15.33 -27.29 7.27
N ALA A 386 -16.16 -26.71 8.14
CA ALA A 386 -17.44 -26.14 7.73
C ALA A 386 -17.24 -24.85 6.89
N GLU A 387 -18.10 -24.68 5.90
CA GLU A 387 -18.16 -23.45 5.08
C GLU A 387 -18.68 -22.26 5.92
N PRO A 388 -18.33 -21.01 5.56
CA PRO A 388 -17.42 -20.63 4.49
C PRO A 388 -15.96 -20.61 4.95
N TRP A 389 -15.08 -21.18 4.12
CA TRP A 389 -13.64 -21.05 4.29
C TRP A 389 -12.96 -20.63 2.98
N GLU A 390 -11.85 -19.92 3.08
CA GLU A 390 -11.09 -19.39 1.95
C GLU A 390 -9.59 -19.58 2.20
N LEU A 391 -8.79 -19.27 1.18
CA LEU A 391 -7.34 -19.43 1.19
C LEU A 391 -6.65 -18.14 0.75
N ILE A 392 -5.54 -17.84 1.39
CA ILE A 392 -4.55 -16.90 0.88
C ILE A 392 -3.34 -17.73 0.46
N SER A 393 -2.96 -17.65 -0.82
CA SER A 393 -1.75 -18.27 -1.34
C SER A 393 -0.59 -17.28 -1.22
N GLY A 394 0.35 -17.54 -0.33
CA GLY A 394 1.54 -16.69 -0.13
C GLY A 394 2.61 -16.85 -1.22
N MET A 395 2.53 -17.90 -2.05
CA MET A 395 3.51 -18.19 -3.08
C MET A 395 2.85 -18.74 -4.34
N SER A 396 3.42 -18.42 -5.52
CA SER A 396 2.89 -18.85 -6.81
C SER A 396 2.74 -20.38 -6.96
N PRO A 397 3.63 -21.25 -6.43
CA PRO A 397 3.45 -22.70 -6.52
C PRO A 397 2.20 -23.23 -5.80
N TYR A 398 1.68 -22.53 -4.80
CA TYR A 398 0.47 -22.94 -4.07
C TYR A 398 -0.80 -22.77 -4.91
N LEU A 399 -0.79 -21.88 -5.90
CA LEU A 399 -1.88 -21.75 -6.88
C LEU A 399 -2.08 -23.05 -7.69
N GLU A 400 -1.01 -23.77 -7.99
CA GLU A 400 -1.13 -25.10 -8.62
C GLU A 400 -1.82 -26.12 -7.70
N SER A 401 -1.55 -26.05 -6.39
CA SER A 401 -2.24 -26.88 -5.41
C SER A 401 -3.73 -26.56 -5.35
N ALA A 402 -4.07 -25.26 -5.31
CA ALA A 402 -5.44 -24.80 -5.31
C ALA A 402 -6.20 -25.17 -6.61
N LYS A 403 -5.52 -25.09 -7.75
CA LYS A 403 -6.05 -25.53 -9.07
C LYS A 403 -6.37 -27.01 -9.08
N LYS A 404 -5.41 -27.86 -8.69
CA LYS A 404 -5.59 -29.30 -8.65
C LYS A 404 -6.73 -29.73 -7.74
N GLU A 405 -6.93 -29.02 -6.66
CA GLU A 405 -8.02 -29.25 -5.72
C GLU A 405 -9.33 -28.48 -6.06
N SER A 406 -9.37 -27.76 -7.18
CA SER A 406 -10.54 -27.04 -7.68
C SER A 406 -11.08 -25.98 -6.68
N VAL A 407 -10.17 -25.24 -6.04
CA VAL A 407 -10.50 -24.19 -5.05
C VAL A 407 -9.94 -22.81 -5.42
N LEU A 408 -9.53 -22.59 -6.67
CA LEU A 408 -9.04 -21.28 -7.11
C LEU A 408 -10.06 -20.17 -6.85
N GLY A 409 -11.35 -20.42 -7.05
CA GLY A 409 -12.43 -19.46 -6.78
C GLY A 409 -12.59 -19.08 -5.30
N LYS A 410 -11.90 -19.78 -4.38
CA LYS A 410 -11.79 -19.46 -2.95
C LYS A 410 -10.40 -18.94 -2.57
N THR A 411 -9.50 -18.77 -3.53
CA THR A 411 -8.09 -18.44 -3.27
C THR A 411 -7.78 -17.02 -3.71
N ILE A 412 -7.21 -16.22 -2.81
CA ILE A 412 -6.59 -14.93 -3.10
C ILE A 412 -5.08 -15.16 -3.22
N TYR A 413 -4.47 -14.59 -4.25
CA TYR A 413 -3.03 -14.59 -4.41
C TYR A 413 -2.43 -13.36 -3.74
N LEU A 414 -1.74 -13.58 -2.63
CA LEU A 414 -0.93 -12.58 -1.95
C LEU A 414 0.54 -12.80 -2.30
N HIS A 415 1.12 -11.94 -3.09
CA HIS A 415 2.56 -11.93 -3.28
C HIS A 415 3.20 -10.99 -2.27
N TYR A 416 3.98 -11.55 -1.36
CA TYR A 416 4.53 -10.82 -0.22
C TYR A 416 5.41 -9.63 -0.64
N GLY A 417 6.31 -9.79 -1.58
CA GLY A 417 7.19 -8.74 -2.08
C GLY A 417 6.62 -7.84 -3.19
N ALA A 418 5.30 -7.91 -3.50
CA ALA A 418 4.76 -7.18 -4.65
C ALA A 418 4.80 -5.66 -4.49
N ILE A 419 4.32 -5.13 -3.38
CA ILE A 419 4.34 -3.70 -3.08
C ILE A 419 5.59 -3.35 -2.27
N GLU A 420 5.99 -4.25 -1.41
CA GLU A 420 7.10 -4.13 -0.51
C GLU A 420 8.08 -5.29 -0.70
N GLU A 421 9.33 -5.08 -0.37
CA GLU A 421 10.38 -6.10 -0.34
C GLU A 421 10.94 -6.20 1.08
N GLU A 422 10.80 -7.37 1.67
CA GLU A 422 11.41 -7.68 2.95
C GLU A 422 12.88 -8.12 2.76
N PRO A 423 13.82 -7.67 3.57
CA PRO A 423 13.73 -6.65 4.59
C PRO A 423 13.72 -5.27 3.95
N ALA A 424 12.54 -4.67 3.87
CA ALA A 424 12.41 -3.36 3.28
C ALA A 424 13.15 -2.32 4.12
N PHE A 425 13.92 -1.48 3.48
CA PHE A 425 14.38 -0.25 4.07
C PHE A 425 13.27 0.78 3.95
N PRO A 426 13.24 1.79 4.82
CA PRO A 426 12.21 2.81 4.79
C PRO A 426 12.41 3.78 3.61
N ALA A 427 12.61 3.26 2.41
CA ALA A 427 12.79 4.03 1.19
C ALA A 427 11.74 3.68 0.15
N THR A 428 11.41 4.64 -0.69
CA THR A 428 10.47 4.44 -1.79
C THR A 428 11.09 3.55 -2.87
N ASN A 429 10.51 2.38 -3.08
CA ASN A 429 10.87 1.53 -4.20
C ASN A 429 10.02 1.88 -5.43
N LEU A 430 10.71 2.08 -6.57
CA LEU A 430 10.10 2.44 -7.85
C LEU A 430 10.11 1.29 -8.86
N GLY A 431 10.63 0.11 -8.52
CA GLY A 431 10.64 -1.08 -9.37
C GLY A 431 9.22 -1.59 -9.62
N LEU A 432 8.84 -1.77 -10.86
CA LEU A 432 7.53 -2.29 -11.26
C LEU A 432 7.59 -3.78 -11.67
N GLU A 433 8.78 -4.30 -11.88
CA GLU A 433 9.02 -5.65 -12.39
C GLU A 433 8.45 -6.75 -11.48
N PRO A 434 8.64 -6.71 -10.15
CA PRO A 434 8.05 -7.73 -9.27
C PRO A 434 6.52 -7.74 -9.33
N MET A 435 5.90 -6.57 -9.44
CA MET A 435 4.44 -6.48 -9.58
C MET A 435 3.97 -6.97 -10.95
N GLN A 436 4.75 -6.76 -12.02
CA GLN A 436 4.43 -7.31 -13.34
C GLN A 436 4.42 -8.84 -13.29
N GLU A 437 5.39 -9.46 -12.63
CA GLU A 437 5.46 -10.91 -12.43
C GLU A 437 4.24 -11.44 -11.66
N VAL A 438 3.77 -10.72 -10.64
CA VAL A 438 2.55 -11.07 -9.91
C VAL A 438 1.35 -11.12 -10.84
N PHE A 439 1.15 -10.11 -11.67
CA PHE A 439 0.02 -10.07 -12.61
C PHE A 439 0.14 -11.12 -13.71
N ASP A 440 1.34 -11.38 -14.20
CA ASP A 440 1.60 -12.41 -15.21
C ASP A 440 1.37 -13.82 -14.61
N THR A 441 1.71 -14.02 -13.35
CA THR A 441 1.37 -15.23 -12.61
C THR A 441 -0.14 -15.35 -12.43
N ALA A 442 -0.81 -14.32 -11.92
CA ALA A 442 -2.24 -14.31 -11.70
C ALA A 442 -3.04 -14.56 -13.00
N SER A 443 -2.56 -14.04 -14.13
CA SER A 443 -3.21 -14.24 -15.44
C SER A 443 -3.24 -15.70 -15.90
N ARG A 444 -2.37 -16.56 -15.38
CA ARG A 444 -2.34 -18.02 -15.65
C ARG A 444 -3.41 -18.78 -14.86
N TYR A 445 -4.07 -18.12 -13.91
CA TYR A 445 -5.08 -18.69 -13.03
C TYR A 445 -6.31 -17.77 -13.00
N PRO A 446 -7.07 -17.65 -14.12
CA PRO A 446 -8.13 -16.67 -14.24
C PRO A 446 -9.32 -16.91 -13.29
N GLU A 447 -9.40 -18.08 -12.69
CA GLU A 447 -10.43 -18.45 -11.73
C GLU A 447 -10.12 -18.02 -10.29
N ILE A 448 -8.91 -17.43 -10.00
CA ILE A 448 -8.62 -16.96 -8.64
C ILE A 448 -9.61 -15.89 -8.21
N LYS A 449 -9.95 -15.90 -6.94
CA LYS A 449 -10.89 -14.94 -6.37
C LYS A 449 -10.39 -13.50 -6.48
N GLY A 450 -9.08 -13.30 -6.34
CA GLY A 450 -8.48 -11.98 -6.42
C GLY A 450 -6.99 -11.98 -6.13
N ILE A 451 -6.46 -10.76 -6.00
CA ILE A 451 -5.06 -10.51 -5.65
C ILE A 451 -4.96 -9.60 -4.44
N MET A 452 -3.84 -9.69 -3.73
CA MET A 452 -3.55 -8.88 -2.56
C MET A 452 -2.09 -8.44 -2.58
N GLY A 453 -1.84 -7.20 -2.21
CA GLY A 453 -0.49 -6.67 -2.01
C GLY A 453 -0.17 -6.51 -0.53
N ASN A 454 1.10 -6.70 -0.17
CA ASN A 454 1.61 -6.46 1.17
C ASN A 454 2.15 -5.03 1.27
N ASN A 455 1.81 -4.30 2.32
CA ASN A 455 2.25 -2.92 2.55
C ASN A 455 2.68 -2.74 4.01
N GLU A 456 3.82 -2.11 4.25
CA GLU A 456 4.31 -1.80 5.60
C GLU A 456 4.34 -0.29 5.89
N LEU A 457 4.69 0.51 4.89
CA LEU A 457 4.96 1.94 5.02
C LEU A 457 4.24 2.71 3.92
N MET A 458 2.94 2.87 4.06
CA MET A 458 2.07 3.34 3.00
C MET A 458 2.55 4.64 2.32
N SER A 459 2.93 5.65 3.11
CA SER A 459 3.38 6.94 2.56
C SER A 459 4.65 6.86 1.71
N LEU A 460 5.48 5.84 1.94
CA LEU A 460 6.70 5.58 1.18
C LEU A 460 6.44 4.67 -0.03
N GLN A 461 5.43 3.83 0.06
CA GLN A 461 5.13 2.80 -0.93
C GLN A 461 4.04 3.22 -1.92
N PHE A 462 3.58 4.47 -1.89
CA PHE A 462 2.56 4.99 -2.79
C PHE A 462 2.79 4.65 -4.27
N PRO A 463 3.99 4.78 -4.85
CA PRO A 463 4.19 4.48 -6.27
C PRO A 463 3.83 3.04 -6.64
N ARG A 464 4.24 2.07 -5.81
CA ARG A 464 3.94 0.65 -6.04
C ARG A 464 2.48 0.33 -5.73
N THR A 465 1.95 0.84 -4.62
CA THR A 465 0.54 0.67 -4.23
C THR A 465 -0.39 1.19 -5.33
N PHE A 466 -0.16 2.41 -5.78
CA PHE A 466 -0.94 3.02 -6.85
C PHE A 466 -0.88 2.23 -8.17
N TYR A 467 0.31 1.79 -8.59
CA TYR A 467 0.46 0.97 -9.78
C TYR A 467 -0.26 -0.37 -9.64
N PHE A 468 -0.07 -1.05 -8.51
CA PHE A 468 -0.66 -2.35 -8.24
C PHE A 468 -2.20 -2.29 -8.34
N PHE A 469 -2.84 -1.37 -7.62
CA PHE A 469 -4.29 -1.27 -7.62
C PHE A 469 -4.88 -0.65 -8.87
N SER A 470 -4.18 0.27 -9.52
CA SER A 470 -4.57 0.77 -10.86
C SER A 470 -4.61 -0.36 -11.88
N ARG A 471 -3.61 -1.24 -11.87
CA ARG A 471 -3.56 -2.42 -12.76
C ARG A 471 -4.56 -3.51 -12.36
N ALA A 472 -4.79 -3.71 -11.07
CA ALA A 472 -5.80 -4.63 -10.56
C ALA A 472 -7.23 -4.20 -10.96
N TRP A 473 -7.45 -2.89 -11.05
CA TRP A 473 -8.69 -2.33 -11.56
C TRP A 473 -8.75 -2.41 -13.09
N ASN A 474 -7.77 -1.89 -13.79
CA ASN A 474 -7.72 -1.82 -15.24
C ASN A 474 -6.50 -2.54 -15.81
N GLY A 475 -6.70 -3.71 -16.40
CA GLY A 475 -5.61 -4.50 -16.98
C GLY A 475 -4.79 -3.76 -18.06
N GLU A 476 -5.39 -2.80 -18.78
CA GLU A 476 -4.68 -1.98 -19.77
C GLU A 476 -3.65 -1.03 -19.14
N TYR A 477 -3.72 -0.79 -17.82
CA TYR A 477 -2.73 0.00 -17.09
C TYR A 477 -1.31 -0.60 -17.16
N LYS A 478 -1.19 -1.88 -17.52
CA LYS A 478 0.09 -2.55 -17.81
C LYS A 478 0.93 -1.84 -18.88
N THR A 479 0.32 -1.07 -19.77
CA THR A 479 1.01 -0.33 -20.83
C THR A 479 1.64 0.97 -20.33
N ARG A 480 1.26 1.43 -19.13
CA ARG A 480 1.82 2.65 -18.54
C ARG A 480 3.30 2.45 -18.18
N GLN A 481 4.12 3.35 -18.69
CA GLN A 481 5.52 3.43 -18.31
C GLN A 481 5.68 4.13 -16.96
N GLN A 482 6.78 3.88 -16.25
CA GLN A 482 7.01 4.46 -14.93
C GLN A 482 6.88 5.99 -14.88
N PRO A 483 7.40 6.80 -15.82
CA PRO A 483 7.22 8.26 -15.78
C PRO A 483 5.77 8.70 -15.87
N GLU A 484 4.95 8.01 -16.69
CA GLU A 484 3.53 8.30 -16.83
C GLU A 484 2.77 7.92 -15.56
N MET A 485 3.09 6.77 -14.98
CA MET A 485 2.50 6.30 -13.72
C MET A 485 2.82 7.27 -12.56
N LEU A 486 4.06 7.77 -12.47
CA LEU A 486 4.43 8.74 -11.46
C LEU A 486 3.69 10.07 -11.63
N LEU A 487 3.42 10.48 -12.87
CA LEU A 487 2.62 11.67 -13.15
C LEU A 487 1.14 11.46 -12.80
N ASP A 488 0.59 10.28 -13.12
CA ASP A 488 -0.78 9.90 -12.74
C ASP A 488 -0.94 9.90 -11.20
N LEU A 489 0.01 9.29 -10.48
CA LEU A 489 0.04 9.31 -9.02
C LEU A 489 0.11 10.74 -8.46
N ALA A 490 1.04 11.54 -8.98
CA ALA A 490 1.23 12.92 -8.53
C ALA A 490 -0.01 13.78 -8.76
N GLU A 491 -0.77 13.56 -9.84
CA GLU A 491 -2.07 14.18 -10.09
C GLU A 491 -3.09 13.82 -8.98
N GLN A 492 -3.10 12.54 -8.54
CA GLN A 492 -4.01 12.08 -7.49
C GLN A 492 -3.63 12.55 -6.09
N LEU A 493 -2.35 12.89 -5.87
CA LEU A 493 -1.85 13.40 -4.60
C LEU A 493 -1.88 14.94 -4.53
N TYR A 494 -1.23 15.60 -5.49
CA TYR A 494 -0.95 17.04 -5.51
C TYR A 494 -1.09 17.62 -6.92
N PRO A 495 -2.30 17.81 -7.45
CA PRO A 495 -2.50 18.24 -8.84
C PRO A 495 -1.82 19.58 -9.19
N ASP A 496 -1.69 20.51 -8.23
CA ASP A 496 -1.01 21.81 -8.45
C ASP A 496 0.52 21.67 -8.51
N HIS A 497 1.07 20.59 -7.97
CA HIS A 497 2.51 20.30 -7.92
C HIS A 497 2.88 19.00 -8.63
N LYS A 498 1.99 18.45 -9.47
CA LYS A 498 2.15 17.11 -10.04
C LYS A 498 3.48 16.87 -10.73
N GLN A 499 3.97 17.84 -11.51
CA GLN A 499 5.25 17.68 -12.20
C GLN A 499 6.41 17.64 -11.21
N LEU A 500 6.39 18.52 -10.20
CA LEU A 500 7.42 18.55 -9.16
C LEU A 500 7.46 17.23 -8.37
N ILE A 501 6.30 16.70 -7.98
CA ILE A 501 6.20 15.43 -7.24
C ILE A 501 6.63 14.24 -8.10
N ALA A 502 6.18 14.16 -9.34
CA ALA A 502 6.61 13.11 -10.27
C ALA A 502 8.12 13.14 -10.52
N ASP A 503 8.69 14.33 -10.72
CA ASP A 503 10.13 14.53 -10.89
C ASP A 503 10.91 14.19 -9.61
N SER A 504 10.35 14.49 -8.43
CA SER A 504 10.94 14.11 -7.14
C SER A 504 11.07 12.60 -7.00
N TYR A 505 10.01 11.85 -7.28
CA TYR A 505 10.08 10.37 -7.29
C TYR A 505 11.13 9.86 -8.29
N ARG A 506 11.15 10.40 -9.51
CA ARG A 506 12.10 9.97 -10.54
C ARG A 506 13.55 10.19 -10.10
N LEU A 507 13.83 11.33 -9.46
CA LEU A 507 15.17 11.68 -8.97
C LEU A 507 15.67 10.80 -7.84
N LEU A 508 14.83 10.02 -7.18
CA LEU A 508 15.28 9.01 -6.22
C LEU A 508 16.18 7.96 -6.88
N ARG A 509 16.10 7.75 -8.20
CA ARG A 509 16.95 6.84 -8.97
C ARG A 509 18.04 7.55 -9.81
N GLU A 510 17.98 8.86 -9.94
CA GLU A 510 18.97 9.62 -10.71
C GLU A 510 20.14 10.07 -9.82
N SER A 511 21.28 10.42 -10.47
CA SER A 511 22.51 10.84 -9.80
C SER A 511 23.00 12.23 -10.24
N ASP A 512 22.09 13.12 -10.66
CA ASP A 512 22.42 14.51 -11.03
C ASP A 512 22.22 15.45 -9.81
N PRO A 513 23.32 15.87 -9.11
CA PRO A 513 23.22 16.72 -7.94
C PRO A 513 22.55 18.08 -8.22
N GLY A 514 22.73 18.60 -9.45
CA GLY A 514 22.16 19.88 -9.85
C GLY A 514 20.65 19.83 -9.98
N LYS A 515 20.11 18.74 -10.55
CA LYS A 515 18.67 18.51 -10.61
C LYS A 515 18.08 18.27 -9.22
N ILE A 516 18.71 17.40 -8.42
CA ILE A 516 18.26 17.12 -7.05
C ILE A 516 18.23 18.42 -6.23
N GLY A 517 19.27 19.24 -6.28
CA GLY A 517 19.32 20.51 -5.56
C GLY A 517 18.20 21.49 -5.93
N ARG A 518 17.84 21.58 -7.23
CA ARG A 518 16.72 22.43 -7.67
C ARG A 518 15.38 21.92 -7.13
N ILE A 519 15.11 20.63 -7.25
CA ILE A 519 13.87 20.03 -6.73
C ILE A 519 13.77 20.17 -5.22
N LEU A 520 14.87 19.95 -4.49
CA LEU A 520 14.89 20.16 -3.03
C LEU A 520 14.54 21.60 -2.64
N ALA A 521 15.03 22.60 -3.40
CA ALA A 521 14.69 24.00 -3.15
C ALA A 521 13.20 24.30 -3.34
N GLU A 522 12.54 23.65 -4.33
CA GLU A 522 11.10 23.80 -4.54
C GLU A 522 10.27 23.07 -3.47
N LEU A 523 10.66 21.84 -3.10
CA LEU A 523 10.00 21.10 -2.01
C LEU A 523 10.12 21.85 -0.68
N ALA A 524 11.31 22.40 -0.38
CA ALA A 524 11.55 23.19 0.83
C ALA A 524 10.63 24.43 0.92
N LYS A 525 10.32 25.09 -0.18
CA LYS A 525 9.37 26.21 -0.19
C LYS A 525 7.97 25.76 0.22
N ILE A 526 7.50 24.61 -0.31
CA ILE A 526 6.18 24.07 0.04
C ILE A 526 6.15 23.71 1.53
N VAL A 527 7.18 23.03 2.04
CA VAL A 527 7.27 22.68 3.47
C VAL A 527 7.31 23.93 4.35
N GLN A 528 8.08 24.96 3.94
CA GLN A 528 8.20 26.20 4.70
C GLN A 528 6.90 27.01 4.72
N THR A 529 6.14 27.04 3.62
CA THR A 529 4.87 27.77 3.54
C THR A 529 3.71 26.99 4.13
N GLY A 530 3.83 25.66 4.24
CA GLY A 530 2.74 24.77 4.62
C GLY A 530 1.65 24.62 3.53
N ASP A 531 1.87 25.18 2.34
CA ASP A 531 0.89 25.19 1.25
C ASP A 531 1.17 24.05 0.25
N ALA A 532 0.53 22.91 0.48
CA ALA A 532 0.59 21.77 -0.41
C ALA A 532 -0.32 21.90 -1.67
N GLY A 533 -0.88 23.06 -1.93
CA GLY A 533 -1.82 23.29 -3.04
C GLY A 533 -3.17 22.57 -2.84
N ARG A 534 -3.95 22.42 -3.90
CA ARG A 534 -5.21 21.68 -3.85
C ARG A 534 -4.95 20.18 -3.60
N PRO A 535 -5.84 19.48 -2.88
CA PRO A 535 -5.75 18.04 -2.78
C PRO A 535 -6.18 17.36 -4.08
N GLY A 536 -5.51 16.29 -4.45
CA GLY A 536 -6.02 15.31 -5.38
C GLY A 536 -7.01 14.36 -4.70
N ALA A 537 -7.61 13.45 -5.46
CA ALA A 537 -8.63 12.53 -4.95
C ALA A 537 -8.10 11.59 -3.84
N ILE A 538 -6.82 11.23 -3.88
CA ILE A 538 -6.13 10.46 -2.84
C ILE A 538 -5.48 11.41 -1.83
N GLY A 539 -4.85 12.48 -2.30
CA GLY A 539 -4.06 13.40 -1.50
C GLY A 539 -4.83 14.11 -0.37
N ARG A 540 -6.16 14.19 -0.46
CA ARG A 540 -7.01 14.75 0.57
C ARG A 540 -7.07 13.92 1.86
N TYR A 541 -6.73 12.65 1.77
CA TYR A 541 -6.75 11.72 2.91
C TYR A 541 -5.38 11.47 3.52
N LEU A 542 -4.32 12.15 3.05
CA LEU A 542 -2.98 12.00 3.61
C LEU A 542 -2.96 12.38 5.09
N PHE A 543 -2.24 11.60 5.86
CA PHE A 543 -2.08 11.80 7.30
C PHE A 543 -0.60 11.60 7.73
N PRO A 544 -0.15 12.17 8.84
CA PRO A 544 -0.90 13.05 9.77
C PRO A 544 -1.31 14.38 9.16
N ASP A 545 -0.72 14.76 8.03
CA ASP A 545 -1.06 15.95 7.25
C ASP A 545 -0.74 15.76 5.76
N ARG A 546 -1.10 16.76 4.97
CA ARG A 546 -0.90 16.76 3.52
C ARG A 546 0.56 16.96 3.09
N LEU A 547 1.44 17.36 3.98
CA LEU A 547 2.87 17.54 3.68
C LEU A 547 3.67 16.25 3.83
N THR A 548 3.11 15.20 4.43
CA THR A 548 3.80 13.97 4.79
C THR A 548 4.59 13.36 3.61
N VAL A 549 3.99 13.23 2.44
CA VAL A 549 4.68 12.67 1.26
C VAL A 549 5.75 13.62 0.73
N ILE A 550 5.50 14.93 0.76
CA ILE A 550 6.46 15.96 0.33
C ILE A 550 7.68 15.96 1.25
N HIS A 551 7.44 15.88 2.55
CA HIS A 551 8.50 15.80 3.56
C HIS A 551 9.34 14.53 3.38
N ASN A 552 8.71 13.39 3.18
CA ASN A 552 9.39 12.13 2.89
C ASN A 552 10.26 12.20 1.63
N LEU A 553 9.75 12.78 0.56
CA LEU A 553 10.49 12.97 -0.69
C LEU A 553 11.69 13.90 -0.48
N GLN A 554 11.50 14.99 0.27
CA GLN A 554 12.59 15.91 0.61
C GLN A 554 13.71 15.19 1.33
N GLN A 555 13.41 14.44 2.39
CA GLN A 555 14.41 13.72 3.18
C GLN A 555 15.17 12.68 2.35
N GLN A 556 14.46 11.87 1.58
CA GLN A 556 15.08 10.87 0.71
C GLN A 556 15.99 11.52 -0.36
N LEU A 557 15.57 12.63 -0.96
CA LEU A 557 16.40 13.37 -1.91
C LEU A 557 17.62 14.04 -1.24
N GLU A 558 17.50 14.47 0.02
CA GLU A 558 18.65 14.98 0.79
C GLU A 558 19.68 13.89 1.03
N ILE A 559 19.24 12.67 1.39
CA ILE A 559 20.12 11.51 1.51
C ILE A 559 20.80 11.24 0.15
N ARG A 560 20.01 11.23 -0.92
CA ARG A 560 20.52 11.01 -2.27
C ARG A 560 21.55 12.05 -2.68
N LEU A 561 21.31 13.31 -2.38
CA LEU A 561 22.25 14.41 -2.67
C LEU A 561 23.54 14.27 -1.84
N ALA A 562 23.43 13.94 -0.57
CA ALA A 562 24.58 13.73 0.30
C ALA A 562 25.44 12.55 -0.21
N ARG A 563 24.81 11.44 -0.59
CA ARG A 563 25.47 10.30 -1.22
C ARG A 563 26.20 10.69 -2.51
N GLN A 564 25.55 11.44 -3.40
CA GLN A 564 26.17 11.84 -4.66
C GLN A 564 27.35 12.81 -4.46
N ARG A 565 27.25 13.70 -3.46
CA ARG A 565 28.37 14.56 -3.06
C ARG A 565 29.55 13.75 -2.52
N LEU A 566 29.26 12.73 -1.72
CA LEU A 566 30.27 11.80 -1.21
C LEU A 566 30.98 11.09 -2.38
N ILE A 567 30.23 10.50 -3.31
CA ILE A 567 30.77 9.81 -4.49
C ILE A 567 31.67 10.77 -5.30
N ASN A 568 31.17 11.98 -5.57
CA ASN A 568 31.92 12.98 -6.35
C ASN A 568 33.17 13.48 -5.60
N GLY A 569 33.08 13.69 -4.30
CA GLY A 569 34.22 14.12 -3.47
C GLY A 569 35.32 13.07 -3.33
N MET A 570 34.95 11.79 -3.51
CA MET A 570 35.92 10.69 -3.51
C MET A 570 36.63 10.49 -4.87
N GLN A 571 36.26 11.25 -5.90
CA GLN A 571 36.92 11.20 -7.19
C GLN A 571 38.28 11.94 -7.13
N GLY A 572 39.37 11.27 -7.53
CA GLY A 572 40.72 11.84 -7.55
C GLY A 572 41.56 11.46 -6.33
N LYS A 573 42.30 12.42 -5.76
CA LYS A 573 43.04 12.26 -4.48
C LYS A 573 42.31 13.03 -3.38
N PRO A 574 41.33 12.40 -2.71
CA PRO A 574 40.56 13.09 -1.70
C PRO A 574 41.43 13.43 -0.47
N ASN A 575 41.14 14.58 0.12
CA ASN A 575 41.62 14.91 1.46
C ASN A 575 40.82 14.08 2.48
N ILE A 576 41.51 13.45 3.45
CA ILE A 576 40.91 12.59 4.46
C ILE A 576 39.81 13.34 5.26
N ASP A 577 40.12 14.59 5.67
CA ASP A 577 39.17 15.38 6.47
C ASP A 577 37.93 15.79 5.72
N GLU A 578 38.06 16.21 4.45
CA GLU A 578 36.94 16.54 3.59
C GLU A 578 36.08 15.31 3.31
N SER A 579 36.71 14.18 3.04
CA SER A 579 36.02 12.92 2.77
C SER A 579 35.30 12.41 4.01
N ALA A 580 35.92 12.50 5.20
CA ALA A 580 35.30 12.16 6.47
C ALA A 580 34.06 13.03 6.73
N GLN A 581 34.14 14.32 6.44
CA GLN A 581 32.99 15.21 6.56
C GLN A 581 31.83 14.86 5.63
N LEU A 582 32.12 14.45 4.39
CA LEU A 582 31.09 14.00 3.44
C LEU A 582 30.43 12.69 3.89
N VAL A 583 31.22 11.75 4.41
CA VAL A 583 30.71 10.51 5.01
C VAL A 583 29.83 10.81 6.22
N GLU A 584 30.29 11.64 7.15
CA GLU A 584 29.51 12.04 8.33
C GLU A 584 28.17 12.68 7.92
N ASN A 585 28.19 13.61 6.98
CA ASN A 585 26.95 14.25 6.52
C ASN A 585 25.96 13.26 5.89
N TYR A 586 26.47 12.28 5.15
CA TYR A 586 25.62 11.22 4.58
C TYR A 586 25.01 10.34 5.67
N PHE A 587 25.81 9.90 6.63
CA PHE A 587 25.34 9.08 7.74
C PHE A 587 24.40 9.83 8.67
N ASP A 588 24.66 11.11 8.97
CA ASP A 588 23.74 11.93 9.79
C ASP A 588 22.34 11.95 9.19
N LYS A 589 22.22 12.06 7.86
CA LYS A 589 20.94 12.06 7.18
C LYS A 589 20.26 10.68 7.18
N LEU A 590 21.03 9.60 6.98
CA LEU A 590 20.51 8.23 7.09
C LEU A 590 20.02 7.90 8.49
N LEU A 591 20.79 8.26 9.50
CA LEU A 591 20.42 8.03 10.90
C LEU A 591 19.17 8.83 11.28
N ALA A 592 19.09 10.10 10.88
CA ALA A 592 17.91 10.92 11.12
C ALA A 592 16.66 10.30 10.46
N TRP A 593 16.78 9.81 9.24
CA TRP A 593 15.70 9.13 8.52
C TRP A 593 15.27 7.82 9.20
N ASN A 594 16.22 6.99 9.59
CA ASN A 594 15.95 5.75 10.32
C ASN A 594 15.29 6.01 11.67
N GLU A 595 15.73 7.04 12.38
CA GLU A 595 15.13 7.46 13.66
C GLU A 595 13.71 7.99 13.45
N GLU A 596 13.47 8.74 12.39
CA GLU A 596 12.15 9.29 12.08
C GLU A 596 11.16 8.20 11.66
N THR A 597 11.57 7.27 10.83
CA THR A 597 10.71 6.15 10.39
C THR A 597 10.54 5.06 11.47
N GLY A 598 11.36 5.08 12.51
CA GLY A 598 11.38 4.06 13.55
C GLY A 598 12.00 2.74 13.10
N TRP A 599 12.64 2.72 11.92
CA TRP A 599 13.29 1.51 11.39
C TRP A 599 14.40 0.99 12.30
N SER A 600 15.16 1.89 12.94
CA SER A 600 16.18 1.54 13.91
C SER A 600 15.64 0.74 15.10
N LYS A 601 14.41 1.01 15.54
CA LYS A 601 13.76 0.29 16.65
C LYS A 601 13.25 -1.07 16.26
N MET A 602 12.95 -1.27 14.98
CA MET A 602 12.59 -2.57 14.46
C MET A 602 13.78 -3.54 14.50
N ILE A 603 14.99 -3.03 14.39
CA ILE A 603 16.21 -3.86 14.38
C ILE A 603 16.54 -4.38 15.78
N ASP A 604 16.19 -3.68 16.85
CA ASP A 604 16.24 -4.23 18.22
C ASP A 604 15.32 -5.46 18.39
N ILE A 605 14.37 -5.63 17.49
CA ILE A 605 13.48 -6.80 17.39
C ILE A 605 14.14 -7.96 16.63
N THR A 606 15.32 -7.79 16.07
CA THR A 606 15.92 -8.71 15.12
C THR A 606 16.52 -9.97 15.73
N ILE A 607 15.69 -10.94 15.85
CA ILE A 607 16.11 -12.36 15.82
C ILE A 607 16.87 -12.70 14.51
N TRP A 608 16.61 -12.02 13.42
CA TRP A 608 17.17 -12.29 12.08
C TRP A 608 18.56 -11.73 11.83
N ARG A 609 19.01 -10.73 12.62
CA ARG A 609 20.24 -9.97 12.32
C ARG A 609 21.20 -9.83 13.49
N THR A 610 20.92 -10.45 14.62
CA THR A 610 21.73 -10.39 15.83
C THR A 610 23.23 -10.75 15.63
N PRO A 611 23.62 -11.71 14.79
CA PRO A 611 25.04 -12.02 14.57
C PRO A 611 25.83 -10.89 13.93
N ILE A 612 25.13 -9.95 13.34
CA ILE A 612 25.74 -8.90 12.55
C ILE A 612 26.24 -7.75 13.44
N TYR A 613 25.65 -7.55 14.60
CA TYR A 613 25.85 -6.33 15.40
C TYR A 613 26.77 -6.46 16.59
N GLU A 614 27.13 -7.68 16.98
CA GLU A 614 27.84 -7.90 18.25
C GLU A 614 29.30 -7.41 18.31
N ASN A 615 29.97 -7.03 17.21
CA ASN A 615 31.42 -6.84 17.25
C ASN A 615 32.01 -5.65 16.46
N GLY A 616 31.26 -4.66 16.05
CA GLY A 616 31.79 -3.55 15.23
C GLY A 616 32.27 -3.96 13.84
N LYS A 617 32.13 -5.25 13.49
CA LYS A 617 32.51 -5.81 12.18
C LYS A 617 31.59 -5.32 11.05
N ASP A 618 30.51 -4.72 11.39
CA ASP A 618 29.48 -4.36 10.43
C ASP A 618 29.54 -2.90 10.02
N LEU A 619 30.04 -2.01 10.88
CA LEU A 619 30.56 -0.74 10.39
C LEU A 619 31.61 -1.01 9.32
N PHE A 620 32.49 -1.97 9.56
CA PHE A 620 33.48 -2.42 8.58
C PHE A 620 32.84 -3.01 7.32
N LYS A 621 31.74 -3.75 7.45
CA LYS A 621 31.01 -4.32 6.31
C LYS A 621 30.28 -3.23 5.51
N ALA A 622 29.63 -2.29 6.20
CA ALA A 622 28.98 -1.15 5.55
C ALA A 622 30.01 -0.22 4.88
N MET A 623 31.13 0.04 5.55
CA MET A 623 32.25 0.78 4.96
C MET A 623 32.90 0.00 3.81
N THR A 624 32.91 -1.33 3.85
CA THR A 624 33.40 -2.17 2.76
C THR A 624 32.44 -2.15 1.56
N GLU A 625 31.16 -2.12 1.77
CA GLU A 625 30.16 -1.97 0.70
C GLU A 625 30.20 -0.53 0.12
N LEU A 626 30.26 0.49 0.96
CA LEU A 626 30.49 1.87 0.52
C LEU A 626 31.77 1.98 -0.30
N LYS A 627 32.86 1.30 0.13
CA LYS A 627 34.12 1.17 -0.62
C LYS A 627 33.95 0.52 -1.98
N LYS A 628 33.15 -0.51 -2.12
CA LYS A 628 32.85 -1.16 -3.42
C LYS A 628 32.12 -0.19 -4.34
N VAL A 629 31.14 0.52 -3.84
CA VAL A 629 30.36 1.51 -4.60
C VAL A 629 31.26 2.67 -5.04
N ILE A 630 32.12 3.16 -4.17
CA ILE A 630 33.09 4.22 -4.47
C ILE A 630 34.19 3.72 -5.44
N ALA A 631 34.67 2.48 -5.26
CA ALA A 631 35.70 1.88 -6.11
C ALA A 631 35.22 1.55 -7.53
N HIS A 632 33.92 1.33 -7.75
CA HIS A 632 33.37 1.17 -9.10
C HIS A 632 33.49 2.43 -9.97
N GLY A 633 33.73 3.59 -9.35
CA GLY A 633 33.92 4.87 -10.03
C GLY A 633 35.37 5.40 -10.06
N ASN A 634 36.35 4.73 -9.42
CA ASN A 634 37.68 5.33 -9.16
C ASN A 634 38.88 4.40 -9.27
N SER A 635 39.92 4.93 -9.89
CA SER A 635 41.28 4.38 -9.92
C SER A 635 42.03 4.68 -8.62
N TYR A 636 41.69 4.05 -7.49
CA TYR A 636 42.62 4.02 -6.36
C TYR A 636 43.81 3.13 -6.71
N THR A 637 45.00 3.70 -6.68
CA THR A 637 46.23 3.11 -7.19
C THR A 637 46.90 2.11 -6.24
N SER A 638 46.45 2.01 -4.96
CA SER A 638 46.92 0.96 -4.06
C SER A 638 45.89 0.61 -2.98
N TYR A 639 45.80 -0.69 -2.68
CA TYR A 639 44.93 -1.26 -1.64
C TYR A 639 45.26 -0.71 -0.24
N THR A 640 46.53 -0.51 0.09
CA THR A 640 46.99 -0.03 1.40
C THR A 640 46.52 1.38 1.70
N GLN A 641 46.68 2.32 0.79
CA GLN A 641 46.22 3.71 0.97
C GLN A 641 44.70 3.83 1.12
N THR A 642 43.98 2.96 0.42
CA THR A 642 42.53 2.89 0.51
C THR A 642 42.10 2.35 1.87
N GLN A 643 42.82 1.36 2.41
CA GLN A 643 42.52 0.77 3.72
C GLN A 643 42.76 1.76 4.85
N GLU A 644 43.94 2.42 4.90
CA GLU A 644 44.26 3.45 5.88
C GLU A 644 43.23 4.60 5.88
N PHE A 645 42.81 5.01 4.72
CA PHE A 645 41.76 6.04 4.56
C PHE A 645 40.43 5.62 5.19
N PHE A 646 39.96 4.40 4.89
CA PHE A 646 38.69 3.90 5.46
C PHE A 646 38.79 3.56 6.94
N ASP A 647 39.95 3.11 7.41
CA ASP A 647 40.18 2.85 8.84
C ASP A 647 40.09 4.16 9.62
N GLY A 648 40.69 5.25 9.14
CA GLY A 648 40.60 6.58 9.77
C GLY A 648 39.15 7.12 9.81
N ILE A 649 38.39 6.92 8.74
CA ILE A 649 36.95 7.29 8.72
C ILE A 649 36.15 6.43 9.67
N SER A 650 36.41 5.12 9.70
CA SER A 650 35.70 4.18 10.58
C SER A 650 35.95 4.50 12.07
N GLU A 651 37.19 4.82 12.46
CA GLU A 651 37.50 5.25 13.82
C GLU A 651 36.74 6.53 14.20
N ARG A 652 36.71 7.51 13.31
CA ARG A 652 36.00 8.78 13.55
C ARG A 652 34.48 8.59 13.66
N LEU A 653 33.90 7.75 12.86
CA LEU A 653 32.46 7.40 12.95
C LEU A 653 32.16 6.67 14.26
N LEU A 654 33.02 5.72 14.66
CA LEU A 654 32.89 5.00 15.93
C LEU A 654 33.00 5.94 17.14
N GLN A 655 33.88 6.92 17.08
CA GLN A 655 34.02 7.95 18.14
C GLN A 655 32.77 8.84 18.21
N LYS A 656 32.21 9.23 17.06
CA LYS A 656 31.05 10.16 16.99
C LYS A 656 29.73 9.49 17.39
N TYR A 657 29.47 8.29 16.91
CA TYR A 657 28.15 7.66 17.03
C TYR A 657 28.09 6.50 18.02
N GLY A 658 29.25 6.02 18.52
CA GLY A 658 29.31 4.80 19.31
C GLY A 658 29.06 3.52 18.49
N ARG A 659 29.27 2.36 19.11
CA ARG A 659 29.19 1.07 18.41
C ARG A 659 27.77 0.71 17.96
N ASP A 660 26.79 1.01 18.79
CA ASP A 660 25.40 0.54 18.58
C ASP A 660 24.59 1.40 17.60
N SER A 661 24.94 2.68 17.47
CA SER A 661 24.19 3.64 16.63
C SER A 661 24.56 3.59 15.16
N VAL A 662 25.79 3.23 14.84
CA VAL A 662 26.34 3.30 13.47
C VAL A 662 25.88 2.15 12.58
N MET A 663 25.38 1.11 13.20
CA MET A 663 25.10 -0.17 12.55
C MET A 663 23.85 -0.17 11.68
N ILE A 664 22.91 0.67 12.02
CA ILE A 664 21.52 0.57 11.55
C ILE A 664 21.29 1.36 10.27
N GLY A 665 22.05 2.46 10.13
CA GLY A 665 21.91 3.38 9.00
C GLY A 665 22.93 3.19 7.88
N CYS A 666 23.80 2.21 7.99
CA CYS A 666 24.98 2.14 7.13
C CYS A 666 24.73 1.62 5.71
N ILE A 667 23.59 1.04 5.42
CA ILE A 667 23.27 0.56 4.07
C ILE A 667 22.13 1.44 3.52
N ASP A 668 22.50 2.28 2.56
CA ASP A 668 21.51 2.99 1.76
C ASP A 668 20.65 1.95 1.02
N PRO A 669 19.34 1.96 1.17
CA PRO A 669 18.45 1.08 0.42
C PRO A 669 18.64 1.16 -1.08
N PHE A 670 19.06 2.33 -1.58
CA PHE A 670 19.41 2.51 -2.98
C PHE A 670 20.71 1.79 -3.36
N GLU A 671 21.62 1.58 -2.42
CA GLU A 671 22.84 0.80 -2.64
C GLU A 671 22.57 -0.69 -2.66
N LEU A 672 21.68 -1.19 -1.83
CA LEU A 672 21.23 -2.57 -1.91
C LEU A 672 20.59 -2.88 -3.27
N SER A 673 19.78 -1.97 -3.79
CA SER A 673 19.20 -2.12 -5.12
C SER A 673 20.24 -2.13 -6.23
N LEU A 674 21.34 -1.38 -6.09
CA LEU A 674 22.44 -1.36 -7.05
C LEU A 674 23.37 -2.58 -6.93
N ILE A 675 23.56 -3.10 -5.70
CA ILE A 675 24.39 -4.29 -5.43
C ILE A 675 23.67 -5.56 -5.82
N GLN A 676 22.37 -5.61 -5.69
CA GLN A 676 21.53 -6.77 -6.00
C GLN A 676 21.09 -6.84 -7.47
N GLY A 677 21.44 -5.84 -8.28
CA GLY A 677 21.08 -5.82 -9.70
C GLY A 677 19.60 -5.59 -9.99
N TRP A 678 18.91 -4.96 -9.06
CA TRP A 678 17.48 -4.61 -9.17
C TRP A 678 17.25 -3.26 -9.88
#